data_e673eb42192e348c0402084f5f37fa3e
#
_entry.id   e673eb42192e348c0402084f5f37fa3e
#
_cell.length_a   1.000
_cell.length_b   1.000
_cell.length_c   1.000
_cell.angle_alpha   90.00
_cell.angle_beta   90.00
_cell.angle_gamma   90.00
#
_symmetry.space_group_name_H-M   'P 1'
#
loop_
_entity.id
_entity.type
_entity.pdbx_description
1 polymer ?
#
loop_
_entity_poly.entity_id
_entity_poly.type
_entity_poly.pdbx_seq_one_letter_code
_entity_poly.pdbx_strand_id
1 'polypeptide(L)'
;MIARWFWREWRSPSLLIVWLALSLAVACVLALGNISDRMEKGLSQQSREFMAGDRALRSSREIPQAWLEEARKEGLKVSEQISFATMTFAGDTPQLANVKAVDDSYPFYGDLQTTPPAVKPLAGTVLLAPRLMALLNLKTGDSIDVGDATLRIAGEVVQEPDSGFNPFEMAPRLLMNTVDVAKTGAVQPGSRVTWRVKFAGTPAQLEAYEKWLLPKLKPEHRWYGLEQDDGALGKSLQRSQQFLLLSALLTLLLSVAAVAVAMGHYCRSRYDLVAILKTLGASRAQLRKLIIGQWLMVLALASITGGAMGLLFEKILLILLKPVLPVALPAASGWPWLWSIGAMLVISLLVGIRPWRLLLATQPLRVLRRDAVADVWPLKFYIPVISIVSVLLLAWLMGASMLLWSVLAGAVVLALLCGVVGWLLLRVMKKLTLKTLPLRLAVNRLLRQPWSTLSQLSAFSLSFMLLAMLLVLRGDLLDRWQQQLPPESPNYFLINIAPEQVEPVKAFLSEHQVVTQAFWPIVRARLTQINGQSTEGNPDEALNRELNLTWQGADANHNPVTAGSWPPKPGEVSVEAELAKRLKLKLGDSVTFMGDTQDFSAKVTSLRKVDWESLRPNFFFIFPQGALDGQPQSWLTSFRWQNGNGMLTQLNREFPTISLLDIGAILKQVGQVLEQVSRALEVMVVLVTLCGVLLLLAQVQVGMRQRHQELVVYRTLGAGKRLLRTTLWCEFALLGLVSGLVAAIGAETALAVLQTKVFDFPWEPDWRLWVTLPLCGAVLLSACGGWLGTRLLKGKALFRQFNQ
;
A
#
# COMPACT_ATOMS: atom_id res chain seq x y z
N MET A 1 26.27 26.04 -33.79
CA MET A 1 25.56 27.34 -33.60
C MET A 1 24.65 27.25 -32.36
N ILE A 2 23.75 26.28 -32.24
CA ILE A 2 22.80 26.10 -31.11
C ILE A 2 23.54 25.98 -29.75
N ALA A 3 24.59 25.13 -29.67
CA ALA A 3 25.37 24.93 -28.45
C ALA A 3 26.07 26.23 -27.96
N ARG A 4 26.68 26.99 -28.87
CA ARG A 4 27.33 28.27 -28.51
C ARG A 4 26.28 29.28 -27.98
N TRP A 5 25.10 29.32 -28.59
CA TRP A 5 24.03 30.20 -28.14
C TRP A 5 23.47 29.76 -26.81
N PHE A 6 23.27 28.44 -26.60
CA PHE A 6 22.85 27.87 -25.35
C PHE A 6 23.79 28.28 -24.18
N TRP A 7 25.11 28.10 -24.35
CA TRP A 7 26.09 28.45 -23.32
C TRP A 7 26.14 29.96 -23.00
N ARG A 8 25.91 30.82 -23.99
CA ARG A 8 25.80 32.28 -23.78
C ARG A 8 24.58 32.65 -22.94
N GLU A 9 23.49 31.95 -23.15
CA GLU A 9 22.24 32.18 -22.43
C GLU A 9 22.08 31.36 -21.15
N TRP A 10 22.98 30.42 -20.92
CA TRP A 10 22.96 29.57 -19.73
C TRP A 10 22.85 30.35 -18.43
N ARG A 11 23.51 31.50 -18.35
CA ARG A 11 23.45 32.39 -17.18
C ARG A 11 22.16 33.19 -17.09
N SER A 12 21.25 33.08 -18.05
CA SER A 12 19.96 33.77 -17.95
C SER A 12 19.15 33.16 -16.82
N PRO A 13 18.65 34.01 -15.94
CA PRO A 13 17.91 33.52 -14.78
C PRO A 13 16.64 32.72 -15.12
N SER A 14 16.01 32.95 -16.29
CA SER A 14 14.85 32.20 -16.77
C SER A 14 15.19 30.75 -17.13
N LEU A 15 16.34 30.54 -17.76
CA LEU A 15 16.79 29.21 -18.15
C LEU A 15 17.24 28.38 -16.95
N LEU A 16 17.92 29.02 -15.98
CA LEU A 16 18.34 28.39 -14.73
C LEU A 16 17.19 27.84 -13.90
N ILE A 17 16.07 28.59 -13.81
CA ILE A 17 14.89 28.15 -13.07
C ILE A 17 14.26 26.93 -13.75
N VAL A 18 14.12 26.99 -15.07
CA VAL A 18 13.56 25.90 -15.87
C VAL A 18 14.42 24.65 -15.71
N TRP A 19 15.74 24.80 -15.86
CA TRP A 19 16.69 23.73 -15.65
C TRP A 19 16.60 23.14 -14.23
N LEU A 20 16.54 23.98 -13.21
CA LEU A 20 16.43 23.54 -11.81
C LEU A 20 15.12 22.78 -11.57
N ALA A 21 13.99 23.30 -12.06
CA ALA A 21 12.70 22.64 -11.93
C ALA A 21 12.65 21.28 -12.62
N LEU A 22 13.22 21.21 -13.85
CA LEU A 22 13.30 19.95 -14.60
C LEU A 22 14.26 18.95 -13.93
N SER A 23 15.45 19.43 -13.49
CA SER A 23 16.41 18.58 -12.78
C SER A 23 15.82 18.00 -11.51
N LEU A 24 15.09 18.82 -10.75
CA LEU A 24 14.43 18.40 -9.54
C LEU A 24 13.32 17.39 -9.83
N ALA A 25 12.52 17.63 -10.85
CA ALA A 25 11.46 16.71 -11.27
C ALA A 25 12.03 15.33 -11.67
N VAL A 26 13.12 15.30 -12.46
CA VAL A 26 13.84 14.06 -12.80
C VAL A 26 14.40 13.38 -11.54
N ALA A 27 15.03 14.15 -10.66
CA ALA A 27 15.62 13.62 -9.42
C ALA A 27 14.57 12.97 -8.53
N CYS A 28 13.41 13.60 -8.38
CA CYS A 28 12.30 13.09 -7.57
C CYS A 28 11.72 11.80 -8.16
N VAL A 29 11.43 11.80 -9.46
CA VAL A 29 10.87 10.62 -10.12
C VAL A 29 11.85 9.45 -10.09
N LEU A 30 13.14 9.71 -10.32
CA LEU A 30 14.18 8.68 -10.30
C LEU A 30 14.41 8.13 -8.88
N ALA A 31 14.58 9.01 -7.90
CA ALA A 31 14.83 8.58 -6.52
C ALA A 31 13.67 7.74 -5.99
N LEU A 32 12.44 8.20 -6.22
CA LEU A 32 11.24 7.48 -5.83
C LEU A 32 11.09 6.17 -6.59
N GLY A 33 11.30 6.19 -7.91
CA GLY A 33 11.26 4.99 -8.74
C GLY A 33 12.28 3.93 -8.30
N ASN A 34 13.51 4.33 -8.02
CA ASN A 34 14.55 3.42 -7.52
C ASN A 34 14.19 2.83 -6.15
N ILE A 35 13.70 3.65 -5.22
CA ILE A 35 13.29 3.18 -3.90
C ILE A 35 12.07 2.27 -4.02
N SER A 36 11.08 2.63 -4.82
CA SER A 36 9.91 1.78 -5.08
C SER A 36 10.32 0.41 -5.65
N ASP A 37 11.19 0.39 -6.66
CA ASP A 37 11.71 -0.86 -7.25
C ASP A 37 12.49 -1.72 -6.24
N ARG A 38 13.34 -1.08 -5.42
CA ARG A 38 14.07 -1.80 -4.35
C ARG A 38 13.13 -2.37 -3.30
N MET A 39 12.10 -1.61 -2.93
CA MET A 39 11.11 -2.04 -1.95
C MET A 39 10.23 -3.15 -2.47
N GLU A 40 9.75 -3.04 -3.71
CA GLU A 40 8.98 -4.08 -4.37
C GLU A 40 9.78 -5.39 -4.45
N LYS A 41 11.06 -5.32 -4.82
CA LYS A 41 11.96 -6.47 -4.80
C LYS A 41 12.20 -7.01 -3.41
N GLY A 42 12.41 -6.14 -2.42
CA GLY A 42 12.60 -6.54 -1.03
C GLY A 42 11.36 -7.22 -0.46
N LEU A 43 10.17 -6.67 -0.71
CA LEU A 43 8.89 -7.26 -0.32
C LEU A 43 8.63 -8.58 -1.04
N SER A 44 8.93 -8.64 -2.35
CA SER A 44 8.80 -9.88 -3.13
C SER A 44 9.76 -10.96 -2.62
N GLN A 45 11.00 -10.60 -2.32
CA GLN A 45 11.97 -11.53 -1.74
C GLN A 45 11.52 -12.05 -0.38
N GLN A 46 11.08 -11.17 0.50
CA GLN A 46 10.56 -11.55 1.82
C GLN A 46 9.30 -12.40 1.72
N SER A 47 8.42 -12.10 0.77
CA SER A 47 7.25 -12.91 0.43
C SER A 47 7.64 -14.32 0.01
N ARG A 48 8.66 -14.45 -0.84
CA ARG A 48 9.21 -15.75 -1.27
C ARG A 48 9.81 -16.55 -0.12
N GLU A 49 10.55 -15.89 0.75
CA GLU A 49 11.11 -16.50 1.95
C GLU A 49 10.00 -16.98 2.89
N PHE A 50 8.94 -16.18 3.08
CA PHE A 50 7.80 -16.52 3.91
C PHE A 50 6.97 -17.68 3.36
N MET A 51 6.89 -17.83 2.04
CA MET A 51 6.23 -18.98 1.39
C MET A 51 7.16 -20.18 1.21
N ALA A 52 8.46 -20.03 1.39
CA ALA A 52 9.48 -20.98 0.96
C ALA A 52 9.37 -21.38 -0.53
N GLY A 53 8.83 -20.49 -1.37
CA GLY A 53 8.58 -20.69 -2.80
C GLY A 53 7.97 -19.47 -3.46
N ASP A 54 7.84 -19.46 -4.78
CA ASP A 54 7.21 -18.37 -5.53
C ASP A 54 5.68 -18.53 -5.64
N ARG A 55 5.22 -19.78 -5.80
CA ARG A 55 3.82 -20.17 -5.89
C ARG A 55 3.61 -21.49 -5.16
N ALA A 56 2.39 -21.75 -4.75
CA ALA A 56 2.00 -23.01 -4.13
C ALA A 56 0.69 -23.54 -4.71
N LEU A 57 0.62 -24.86 -4.88
CA LEU A 57 -0.60 -25.60 -5.16
C LEU A 57 -0.98 -26.39 -3.92
N ARG A 58 -2.13 -26.15 -3.36
CA ARG A 58 -2.69 -26.89 -2.22
C ARG A 58 -3.84 -27.76 -2.71
N SER A 59 -3.91 -28.97 -2.20
CA SER A 59 -4.98 -29.91 -2.48
C SER A 59 -5.31 -30.74 -1.24
N SER A 60 -6.57 -31.17 -1.11
CA SER A 60 -6.99 -32.19 -0.13
C SER A 60 -6.82 -33.61 -0.67
N ARG A 61 -6.42 -33.75 -1.92
CA ARG A 61 -6.09 -35.03 -2.56
C ARG A 61 -4.70 -34.99 -3.13
N GLU A 62 -4.15 -36.18 -3.39
CA GLU A 62 -2.84 -36.29 -4.03
C GLU A 62 -2.81 -35.59 -5.38
N ILE A 63 -1.76 -34.80 -5.59
CA ILE A 63 -1.59 -33.99 -6.80
C ILE A 63 -1.02 -34.91 -7.89
N PRO A 64 -1.60 -34.93 -9.11
CA PRO A 64 -1.16 -35.81 -10.18
C PRO A 64 0.31 -35.58 -10.55
N GLN A 65 1.11 -36.63 -10.56
CA GLN A 65 2.54 -36.55 -10.91
C GLN A 65 2.79 -35.93 -12.30
N ALA A 66 1.87 -36.15 -13.24
CA ALA A 66 1.92 -35.50 -14.56
C ALA A 66 1.96 -33.99 -14.51
N TRP A 67 1.36 -33.37 -13.47
CA TRP A 67 1.42 -31.91 -13.30
C TRP A 67 2.79 -31.46 -12.81
N LEU A 68 3.42 -32.24 -11.97
CA LEU A 68 4.75 -31.97 -11.44
C LEU A 68 5.83 -32.16 -12.52
N GLU A 69 5.67 -33.20 -13.36
CA GLU A 69 6.54 -33.43 -14.50
C GLU A 69 6.46 -32.26 -15.51
N GLU A 70 5.26 -31.77 -15.79
CA GLU A 70 5.08 -30.65 -16.68
C GLU A 70 5.71 -29.37 -16.11
N ALA A 71 5.58 -29.11 -14.80
CA ALA A 71 6.28 -28.01 -14.14
C ALA A 71 7.80 -28.11 -14.29
N ARG A 72 8.35 -29.34 -14.14
CA ARG A 72 9.79 -29.57 -14.32
C ARG A 72 10.23 -29.40 -15.79
N LYS A 73 9.39 -29.76 -16.77
CA LYS A 73 9.64 -29.50 -18.20
C LYS A 73 9.69 -28.00 -18.52
N GLU A 74 8.83 -27.21 -17.90
CA GLU A 74 8.87 -25.75 -17.99
C GLU A 74 10.05 -25.11 -17.25
N GLY A 75 10.90 -25.94 -16.60
CA GLY A 75 12.10 -25.50 -15.89
C GLY A 75 11.83 -24.99 -14.48
N LEU A 76 10.67 -25.25 -13.90
CA LEU A 76 10.35 -24.93 -12.52
C LEU A 76 10.99 -25.94 -11.57
N LYS A 77 11.49 -25.44 -10.45
CA LYS A 77 11.84 -26.28 -9.30
C LYS A 77 10.56 -26.63 -8.56
N VAL A 78 10.43 -27.86 -8.14
CA VAL A 78 9.23 -28.40 -7.49
C VAL A 78 9.62 -29.03 -6.17
N SER A 79 8.93 -28.70 -5.08
CA SER A 79 9.08 -29.31 -3.76
C SER A 79 7.73 -29.77 -3.25
N GLU A 80 7.65 -31.02 -2.89
CA GLU A 80 6.44 -31.69 -2.42
C GLU A 80 6.37 -31.68 -0.90
N GLN A 81 5.21 -31.36 -0.36
CA GLN A 81 4.93 -31.34 1.07
C GLN A 81 3.62 -32.06 1.36
N ILE A 82 3.63 -32.88 2.39
CA ILE A 82 2.45 -33.60 2.87
C ILE A 82 2.26 -33.25 4.35
N SER A 83 1.07 -32.77 4.71
CA SER A 83 0.75 -32.45 6.11
C SER A 83 -0.43 -33.28 6.58
N PHE A 84 -0.27 -33.93 7.71
CA PHE A 84 -1.29 -34.75 8.37
C PHE A 84 -1.09 -34.77 9.87
N ALA A 85 -2.11 -35.13 10.62
CA ALA A 85 -2.02 -35.34 12.07
C ALA A 85 -1.98 -36.84 12.38
N THR A 86 -1.08 -37.26 13.26
CA THR A 86 -0.98 -38.66 13.71
C THR A 86 -0.53 -38.72 15.17
N MET A 87 -0.80 -39.87 15.78
CA MET A 87 -0.25 -40.15 17.10
C MET A 87 1.22 -40.45 17.02
N THR A 88 1.98 -39.88 17.94
CA THR A 88 3.39 -40.16 18.13
C THR A 88 3.59 -40.73 19.53
N PHE A 89 4.57 -41.64 19.68
CA PHE A 89 4.81 -42.30 20.96
C PHE A 89 6.29 -42.18 21.35
N ALA A 90 6.50 -41.94 22.63
CA ALA A 90 7.81 -42.07 23.27
C ALA A 90 7.66 -43.15 24.35
N GLY A 91 8.01 -44.41 24.03
CA GLY A 91 7.60 -45.54 24.82
C GLY A 91 6.08 -45.64 24.90
N ASP A 92 5.53 -45.68 26.13
CA ASP A 92 4.08 -45.75 26.34
C ASP A 92 3.34 -44.40 26.40
N THR A 93 4.04 -43.28 26.15
CA THR A 93 3.42 -41.95 26.25
C THR A 93 2.94 -41.50 24.86
N PRO A 94 1.61 -41.46 24.60
CA PRO A 94 1.04 -41.00 23.36
C PRO A 94 0.94 -39.49 23.31
N GLN A 95 1.23 -38.90 22.16
CA GLN A 95 1.02 -37.47 21.88
C GLN A 95 0.57 -37.27 20.45
N LEU A 96 -0.51 -36.53 20.24
CA LEU A 96 -0.93 -36.10 18.91
C LEU A 96 0.09 -35.09 18.35
N ALA A 97 0.63 -35.34 17.17
CA ALA A 97 1.54 -34.44 16.47
C ALA A 97 1.01 -34.07 15.08
N ASN A 98 1.28 -32.83 14.69
CA ASN A 98 1.07 -32.38 13.32
C ASN A 98 2.34 -32.61 12.50
N VAL A 99 2.28 -33.59 11.65
CA VAL A 99 3.41 -34.02 10.81
C VAL A 99 3.40 -33.22 9.53
N LYS A 100 4.55 -32.62 9.22
CA LYS A 100 4.85 -32.00 7.93
C LYS A 100 6.00 -32.77 7.29
N ALA A 101 5.69 -33.54 6.29
CA ALA A 101 6.70 -34.23 5.49
C ALA A 101 7.13 -33.33 4.33
N VAL A 102 8.43 -33.19 4.14
CA VAL A 102 9.04 -32.35 3.10
C VAL A 102 10.08 -33.17 2.31
N ASP A 103 10.30 -32.80 1.05
CA ASP A 103 11.35 -33.37 0.24
C ASP A 103 12.70 -32.68 0.51
N ASP A 104 13.75 -33.20 -0.11
CA ASP A 104 15.14 -32.70 0.05
C ASP A 104 15.34 -31.30 -0.52
N SER A 105 14.42 -30.82 -1.37
CA SER A 105 14.47 -29.51 -2.01
C SER A 105 13.96 -28.37 -1.10
N TYR A 106 13.29 -28.72 -0.02
CA TYR A 106 12.72 -27.76 0.93
C TYR A 106 13.76 -27.18 1.89
N PRO A 107 13.72 -25.90 2.22
CA PRO A 107 12.97 -24.82 1.56
C PRO A 107 13.71 -24.27 0.33
N PHE A 108 13.00 -23.71 -0.67
CA PHE A 108 13.64 -23.01 -1.79
C PHE A 108 14.18 -21.64 -1.38
N TYR A 109 13.44 -20.94 -0.52
CA TYR A 109 13.77 -19.62 0.02
C TYR A 109 13.56 -19.60 1.52
N GLY A 110 14.35 -18.77 2.20
CA GLY A 110 14.36 -18.71 3.65
C GLY A 110 15.16 -19.83 4.29
N ASP A 111 15.41 -19.72 5.57
CA ASP A 111 16.23 -20.65 6.34
C ASP A 111 15.37 -21.44 7.33
N LEU A 112 15.56 -22.75 7.35
CA LEU A 112 15.03 -23.61 8.41
C LEU A 112 15.93 -23.47 9.64
N GLN A 113 15.41 -22.79 10.67
CA GLN A 113 16.14 -22.61 11.92
C GLN A 113 16.01 -23.85 12.79
N THR A 114 17.12 -24.53 13.02
CA THR A 114 17.19 -25.78 13.78
C THR A 114 18.26 -25.74 14.86
N THR A 115 18.11 -26.60 15.85
CA THR A 115 19.13 -26.89 16.86
C THR A 115 19.45 -28.39 16.85
N PRO A 116 20.66 -28.84 16.41
CA PRO A 116 21.81 -28.05 15.92
C PRO A 116 21.52 -27.26 14.61
N PRO A 117 22.30 -26.20 14.31
CA PRO A 117 22.09 -25.41 13.09
C PRO A 117 22.24 -26.24 11.81
N ALA A 118 21.49 -25.87 10.76
CA ALA A 118 21.56 -26.42 9.41
C ALA A 118 21.20 -27.90 9.27
N VAL A 119 20.50 -28.50 10.22
CA VAL A 119 20.01 -29.87 10.12
C VAL A 119 18.74 -29.92 9.28
N LYS A 120 18.70 -30.82 8.29
CA LYS A 120 17.48 -31.08 7.49
C LYS A 120 16.89 -32.44 7.85
N PRO A 121 15.60 -32.69 7.67
CA PRO A 121 14.98 -33.97 7.88
C PRO A 121 15.37 -34.91 6.73
N LEU A 122 16.34 -35.76 6.96
CA LEU A 122 16.77 -36.84 6.03
C LEU A 122 15.89 -38.06 6.23
N ALA A 123 15.90 -38.98 5.24
CA ALA A 123 15.21 -40.25 5.36
C ALA A 123 15.62 -40.99 6.64
N GLY A 124 14.65 -41.45 7.43
CA GLY A 124 14.86 -42.12 8.72
C GLY A 124 15.06 -41.15 9.90
N THR A 125 15.00 -39.83 9.68
CA THR A 125 15.20 -38.84 10.74
C THR A 125 14.04 -37.84 10.81
N VAL A 126 13.84 -37.27 12.01
CA VAL A 126 12.81 -36.24 12.27
C VAL A 126 13.39 -35.05 13.02
N LEU A 127 12.77 -33.90 12.81
CA LEU A 127 12.98 -32.71 13.62
C LEU A 127 11.69 -32.41 14.39
N LEU A 128 11.82 -32.22 15.67
CA LEU A 128 10.67 -31.98 16.55
C LEU A 128 10.60 -30.52 16.96
N ALA A 129 9.38 -29.98 17.08
CA ALA A 129 9.21 -28.69 17.76
C ALA A 129 9.66 -28.80 19.23
N PRO A 130 10.26 -27.76 19.81
CA PRO A 130 10.72 -27.74 21.21
C PRO A 130 9.65 -28.22 22.19
N ARG A 131 8.39 -27.86 21.92
CA ARG A 131 7.23 -28.27 22.68
C ARG A 131 6.99 -29.78 22.65
N LEU A 132 7.14 -30.44 21.50
CA LEU A 132 6.96 -31.89 21.39
C LEU A 132 8.06 -32.65 22.16
N MET A 133 9.30 -32.13 22.07
CA MET A 133 10.42 -32.65 22.83
C MET A 133 10.19 -32.57 24.35
N ALA A 134 9.68 -31.41 24.81
CA ALA A 134 9.38 -31.20 26.22
C ALA A 134 8.22 -32.05 26.73
N LEU A 135 7.16 -32.24 25.95
CA LEU A 135 6.00 -33.06 26.30
C LEU A 135 6.35 -34.54 26.43
N LEU A 136 7.14 -35.05 25.52
CA LEU A 136 7.55 -36.46 25.51
C LEU A 136 8.86 -36.73 26.27
N ASN A 137 9.48 -35.68 26.83
CA ASN A 137 10.76 -35.72 27.54
C ASN A 137 11.91 -36.39 26.71
N LEU A 138 11.94 -36.06 25.40
CA LEU A 138 12.89 -36.56 24.43
C LEU A 138 14.08 -35.63 24.25
N LYS A 139 15.20 -36.16 23.79
CA LYS A 139 16.44 -35.45 23.46
C LYS A 139 16.87 -35.73 22.03
N THR A 140 17.69 -34.88 21.48
CA THR A 140 18.33 -35.10 20.17
C THR A 140 19.13 -36.40 20.23
N GLY A 141 18.91 -37.32 19.27
CA GLY A 141 19.49 -38.62 19.19
C GLY A 141 18.58 -39.79 19.63
N ASP A 142 17.51 -39.46 20.37
CA ASP A 142 16.49 -40.46 20.78
C ASP A 142 15.65 -40.90 19.56
N SER A 143 14.84 -41.94 19.74
CA SER A 143 13.88 -42.41 18.75
C SER A 143 12.46 -42.06 19.17
N ILE A 144 11.61 -41.76 18.17
CA ILE A 144 10.18 -41.52 18.35
C ILE A 144 9.41 -42.36 17.33
N ASP A 145 8.30 -42.92 17.77
CA ASP A 145 7.39 -43.64 16.87
C ASP A 145 6.36 -42.68 16.30
N VAL A 146 6.24 -42.66 14.98
CA VAL A 146 5.30 -41.77 14.22
C VAL A 146 4.39 -42.70 13.44
N GLY A 147 3.18 -42.93 13.96
CA GLY A 147 2.36 -44.05 13.46
C GLY A 147 3.11 -45.37 13.62
N ASP A 148 3.29 -46.14 12.55
CA ASP A 148 3.97 -47.41 12.55
C ASP A 148 5.51 -47.29 12.32
N ALA A 149 6.05 -46.08 12.11
CA ALA A 149 7.48 -45.87 11.82
C ALA A 149 8.26 -45.38 13.02
N THR A 150 9.37 -46.05 13.35
CA THR A 150 10.35 -45.58 14.35
C THR A 150 11.40 -44.72 13.66
N LEU A 151 11.52 -43.47 14.04
CA LEU A 151 12.41 -42.48 13.43
C LEU A 151 13.33 -41.85 14.48
N ARG A 152 14.56 -41.50 14.07
CA ARG A 152 15.56 -40.90 14.95
C ARG A 152 15.42 -39.38 14.97
N ILE A 153 15.51 -38.78 16.15
CA ILE A 153 15.46 -37.34 16.33
C ILE A 153 16.82 -36.71 15.96
N ALA A 154 16.85 -35.96 14.86
CA ALA A 154 18.06 -35.28 14.39
C ALA A 154 18.27 -33.91 15.06
N GLY A 155 17.20 -33.29 15.57
CA GLY A 155 17.28 -32.01 16.24
C GLY A 155 15.91 -31.40 16.48
N GLU A 156 15.96 -30.14 16.93
CA GLU A 156 14.75 -29.32 17.14
C GLU A 156 14.53 -28.38 15.96
N VAL A 157 13.28 -28.20 15.53
CA VAL A 157 12.86 -27.14 14.61
C VAL A 157 12.38 -25.94 15.41
N VAL A 158 13.16 -24.86 15.39
CA VAL A 158 12.86 -23.62 16.11
C VAL A 158 11.92 -22.75 15.26
N GLN A 159 12.21 -22.61 13.97
CA GLN A 159 11.40 -21.80 13.06
C GLN A 159 11.46 -22.35 11.63
N GLU A 160 10.30 -22.45 11.00
CA GLU A 160 10.14 -22.78 9.59
C GLU A 160 9.84 -21.50 8.80
N PRO A 161 10.37 -21.32 7.58
CA PRO A 161 10.11 -20.13 6.79
C PRO A 161 8.62 -20.00 6.41
N ASP A 162 7.96 -21.11 6.09
CA ASP A 162 6.55 -21.16 5.68
C ASP A 162 5.60 -21.63 6.79
N SER A 163 5.92 -21.35 8.04
CA SER A 163 5.01 -21.54 9.17
C SER A 163 3.83 -20.57 9.05
N GLY A 164 2.84 -20.93 8.24
CA GLY A 164 1.59 -20.15 8.12
C GLY A 164 0.86 -20.08 9.44
N PHE A 165 0.22 -18.95 9.69
CA PHE A 165 -0.67 -18.78 10.84
C PHE A 165 -1.93 -19.62 10.62
N ASN A 166 -1.98 -20.78 11.25
CA ASN A 166 -3.20 -21.55 11.42
C ASN A 166 -3.50 -21.69 12.93
N PRO A 167 -4.33 -20.82 13.50
CA PRO A 167 -4.63 -20.85 14.93
C PRO A 167 -5.31 -22.14 15.38
N PHE A 168 -5.74 -22.98 14.44
CA PHE A 168 -6.41 -24.23 14.67
C PHE A 168 -5.51 -25.46 14.46
N GLU A 169 -4.21 -25.29 14.20
CA GLU A 169 -3.24 -26.37 14.27
C GLU A 169 -2.95 -26.74 15.72
N MET A 170 -3.72 -27.71 16.21
CA MET A 170 -3.81 -28.04 17.63
C MET A 170 -2.63 -28.84 18.17
N ALA A 171 -1.91 -29.54 17.33
CA ALA A 171 -0.85 -30.46 17.72
C ALA A 171 0.54 -29.85 17.51
N PRO A 172 1.52 -30.16 18.38
CA PRO A 172 2.88 -29.73 18.18
C PRO A 172 3.46 -30.31 16.87
N ARG A 173 4.37 -29.55 16.26
CA ARG A 173 4.90 -29.90 14.94
C ARG A 173 6.01 -30.94 15.00
N LEU A 174 6.00 -31.81 13.96
CA LEU A 174 7.03 -32.74 13.63
C LEU A 174 7.37 -32.61 12.14
N LEU A 175 8.63 -32.43 11.83
CA LEU A 175 9.11 -32.32 10.45
C LEU A 175 9.86 -33.60 10.09
N MET A 176 9.47 -34.24 8.97
CA MET A 176 10.07 -35.48 8.46
C MET A 176 10.30 -35.47 6.97
N ASN A 177 10.97 -36.45 6.43
CA ASN A 177 11.13 -36.62 5.00
C ASN A 177 9.91 -37.31 4.36
N THR A 178 9.52 -36.87 3.13
CA THR A 178 8.39 -37.45 2.38
C THR A 178 8.55 -38.93 2.10
N VAL A 179 9.80 -39.43 1.96
CA VAL A 179 10.11 -40.85 1.75
C VAL A 179 9.63 -41.73 2.89
N ASP A 180 9.58 -41.24 4.10
CA ASP A 180 9.19 -41.99 5.28
C ASP A 180 7.68 -42.00 5.55
N VAL A 181 6.90 -41.19 4.84
CA VAL A 181 5.44 -41.06 5.05
C VAL A 181 4.74 -42.41 4.87
N ALA A 182 5.10 -43.17 3.84
CA ALA A 182 4.48 -44.46 3.59
C ALA A 182 4.73 -45.46 4.74
N LYS A 183 5.87 -45.36 5.44
CA LYS A 183 6.22 -46.21 6.57
C LYS A 183 5.39 -45.93 7.82
N THR A 184 4.83 -44.74 7.95
CA THR A 184 4.03 -44.37 9.12
C THR A 184 2.65 -44.98 9.14
N GLY A 185 2.15 -45.50 8.02
CA GLY A 185 0.77 -45.99 7.90
C GLY A 185 -0.32 -44.99 8.16
N ALA A 186 0.03 -43.72 8.41
CA ALA A 186 -0.92 -42.67 8.82
C ALA A 186 -1.73 -42.08 7.66
N VAL A 187 -1.22 -42.17 6.43
CA VAL A 187 -1.88 -41.67 5.22
C VAL A 187 -2.60 -42.80 4.54
N GLN A 188 -3.90 -42.91 4.77
CA GLN A 188 -4.80 -43.95 4.20
C GLN A 188 -5.96 -43.28 3.45
N PRO A 189 -6.69 -44.00 2.58
CA PRO A 189 -7.91 -43.48 1.97
C PRO A 189 -8.90 -43.00 3.05
N GLY A 190 -9.27 -41.73 3.01
CA GLY A 190 -10.13 -41.09 4.01
C GLY A 190 -9.39 -40.33 5.11
N SER A 191 -8.06 -40.43 5.20
CA SER A 191 -7.28 -39.61 6.13
C SER A 191 -7.33 -38.13 5.76
N ARG A 192 -7.34 -37.24 6.76
CA ARG A 192 -7.23 -35.80 6.55
C ARG A 192 -5.79 -35.44 6.22
N VAL A 193 -5.48 -35.35 4.94
CA VAL A 193 -4.17 -35.02 4.42
C VAL A 193 -4.24 -33.76 3.60
N THR A 194 -3.29 -32.86 3.79
CA THR A 194 -3.11 -31.71 2.92
C THR A 194 -1.85 -31.89 2.09
N TRP A 195 -2.03 -32.00 0.80
CA TRP A 195 -0.96 -32.00 -0.20
C TRP A 195 -0.64 -30.58 -0.60
N ARG A 196 0.63 -30.22 -0.55
CA ARG A 196 1.10 -28.90 -0.96
C ARG A 196 2.35 -29.05 -1.80
N VAL A 197 2.35 -28.41 -2.96
CA VAL A 197 3.52 -28.37 -3.83
C VAL A 197 3.96 -26.91 -3.96
N LYS A 198 5.25 -26.69 -3.72
CA LYS A 198 5.88 -25.39 -3.90
C LYS A 198 6.59 -25.34 -5.23
N PHE A 199 6.53 -24.21 -5.88
CA PHE A 199 7.16 -23.96 -7.17
C PHE A 199 8.09 -22.75 -7.06
N ALA A 200 9.28 -22.88 -7.65
CA ALA A 200 10.22 -21.79 -7.76
C ALA A 200 10.78 -21.68 -9.18
N GLY A 201 10.80 -20.47 -9.73
CA GLY A 201 11.28 -20.21 -11.08
C GLY A 201 11.17 -18.76 -11.49
N THR A 202 11.44 -18.47 -12.75
CA THR A 202 11.28 -17.13 -13.30
C THR A 202 9.80 -16.75 -13.47
N PRO A 203 9.44 -15.47 -13.42
CA PRO A 203 8.05 -15.04 -13.62
C PRO A 203 7.43 -15.54 -14.93
N ALA A 204 8.23 -15.62 -16.01
CA ALA A 204 7.75 -16.10 -17.30
C ALA A 204 7.41 -17.61 -17.29
N GLN A 205 8.24 -18.43 -16.60
CA GLN A 205 7.99 -19.86 -16.43
C GLN A 205 6.75 -20.12 -15.56
N LEU A 206 6.61 -19.36 -14.48
CA LEU A 206 5.44 -19.46 -13.58
C LEU A 206 4.16 -19.08 -14.32
N GLU A 207 4.17 -18.02 -15.11
CA GLU A 207 3.00 -17.58 -15.89
C GLU A 207 2.63 -18.58 -16.99
N ALA A 208 3.62 -19.19 -17.66
CA ALA A 208 3.40 -20.23 -18.66
C ALA A 208 2.75 -21.47 -18.02
N TYR A 209 3.30 -21.93 -16.90
CA TYR A 209 2.74 -23.06 -16.16
C TYR A 209 1.36 -22.75 -15.58
N GLU A 210 1.15 -21.57 -15.04
CA GLU A 210 -0.15 -21.13 -14.51
C GLU A 210 -1.25 -21.17 -15.57
N LYS A 211 -0.99 -20.64 -16.78
CA LYS A 211 -1.93 -20.70 -17.91
C LYS A 211 -2.29 -22.14 -18.30
N TRP A 212 -1.34 -23.06 -18.21
CA TRP A 212 -1.57 -24.48 -18.49
C TRP A 212 -2.32 -25.19 -17.37
N LEU A 213 -2.08 -24.82 -16.11
CA LEU A 213 -2.61 -25.45 -14.91
C LEU A 213 -4.04 -25.01 -14.60
N LEU A 214 -4.35 -23.70 -14.67
CA LEU A 214 -5.63 -23.12 -14.24
C LEU A 214 -6.87 -23.83 -14.82
N PRO A 215 -6.93 -24.19 -16.12
CA PRO A 215 -8.09 -24.90 -16.68
C PRO A 215 -8.29 -26.32 -16.14
N LYS A 216 -7.28 -26.92 -15.51
CA LYS A 216 -7.30 -28.28 -14.99
C LYS A 216 -7.61 -28.35 -13.49
N LEU A 217 -7.58 -27.21 -12.82
CA LEU A 217 -7.88 -27.14 -11.40
C LEU A 217 -9.34 -27.47 -11.14
N LYS A 218 -9.53 -28.28 -10.12
CA LYS A 218 -10.84 -28.63 -9.56
C LYS A 218 -11.04 -27.85 -8.25
N PRO A 219 -12.24 -27.82 -7.67
CA PRO A 219 -12.51 -27.12 -6.41
C PRO A 219 -11.63 -27.50 -5.23
N GLU A 220 -11.13 -28.75 -5.22
CA GLU A 220 -10.17 -29.23 -4.21
C GLU A 220 -8.75 -28.67 -4.35
N HIS A 221 -8.43 -28.04 -5.49
CA HIS A 221 -7.11 -27.51 -5.79
C HIS A 221 -7.09 -26.00 -5.64
N ARG A 222 -6.12 -25.45 -4.93
CA ARG A 222 -5.92 -24.01 -4.79
C ARG A 222 -4.50 -23.64 -5.23
N TRP A 223 -4.42 -22.90 -6.33
CA TRP A 223 -3.19 -22.26 -6.78
C TRP A 223 -3.12 -20.86 -6.19
N TYR A 224 -2.03 -20.52 -5.52
CA TYR A 224 -1.90 -19.21 -4.87
C TYR A 224 -0.44 -18.78 -4.73
N GLY A 225 -0.24 -17.46 -4.70
CA GLY A 225 0.96 -16.79 -4.21
C GLY A 225 0.65 -16.04 -2.93
N LEU A 226 1.64 -15.52 -2.25
CA LEU A 226 1.43 -14.79 -0.98
C LEU A 226 0.57 -13.54 -1.18
N GLU A 227 0.68 -12.88 -2.33
CA GLU A 227 -0.13 -11.70 -2.69
C GLU A 227 -1.62 -12.02 -2.86
N GLN A 228 -1.95 -13.28 -3.12
CA GLN A 228 -3.31 -13.78 -3.31
C GLN A 228 -3.82 -14.52 -2.07
N ASP A 229 -3.03 -14.57 -1.01
CA ASP A 229 -3.44 -15.16 0.25
C ASP A 229 -4.41 -14.20 0.96
N ASP A 230 -5.60 -14.71 1.31
CA ASP A 230 -6.63 -13.94 2.03
C ASP A 230 -6.24 -13.64 3.49
N GLY A 231 -5.05 -14.02 3.89
CA GLY A 231 -4.50 -13.75 5.22
C GLY A 231 -4.16 -12.28 5.44
N ALA A 232 -4.04 -11.89 6.72
CA ALA A 232 -3.72 -10.51 7.12
C ALA A 232 -2.41 -9.99 6.48
N LEU A 233 -1.41 -10.86 6.36
CA LEU A 233 -0.12 -10.50 5.76
C LEU A 233 -0.24 -10.22 4.25
N GLY A 234 -0.96 -11.07 3.50
CA GLY A 234 -1.17 -10.89 2.06
C GLY A 234 -1.89 -9.58 1.76
N LYS A 235 -2.95 -9.27 2.50
CA LYS A 235 -3.68 -7.99 2.38
C LYS A 235 -2.81 -6.78 2.72
N SER A 236 -1.97 -6.88 3.75
CA SER A 236 -1.06 -5.79 4.13
C SER A 236 0.01 -5.53 3.08
N LEU A 237 0.56 -6.59 2.47
CA LEU A 237 1.50 -6.49 1.35
C LEU A 237 0.85 -5.86 0.11
N GLN A 238 -0.37 -6.28 -0.23
CA GLN A 238 -1.13 -5.72 -1.34
C GLN A 238 -1.41 -4.23 -1.13
N ARG A 239 -1.85 -3.83 0.07
CA ARG A 239 -2.05 -2.41 0.42
C ARG A 239 -0.75 -1.61 0.33
N SER A 240 0.36 -2.19 0.75
CA SER A 240 1.68 -1.55 0.62
C SER A 240 2.08 -1.31 -0.83
N GLN A 241 1.90 -2.29 -1.71
CA GLN A 241 2.14 -2.15 -3.15
C GLN A 241 1.23 -1.06 -3.76
N GLN A 242 -0.06 -1.05 -3.41
CA GLN A 242 -0.98 0.00 -3.86
C GLN A 242 -0.53 1.40 -3.40
N PHE A 243 -0.02 1.53 -2.17
CA PHE A 243 0.52 2.79 -1.67
C PHE A 243 1.79 3.22 -2.40
N LEU A 244 2.69 2.30 -2.71
CA LEU A 244 3.89 2.58 -3.52
C LEU A 244 3.52 3.08 -4.91
N LEU A 245 2.58 2.42 -5.58
CA LEU A 245 2.06 2.84 -6.89
C LEU A 245 1.40 4.23 -6.80
N LEU A 246 0.61 4.49 -5.77
CA LEU A 246 0.00 5.79 -5.52
C LEU A 246 1.07 6.87 -5.35
N SER A 247 2.09 6.63 -4.53
CA SER A 247 3.19 7.58 -4.31
C SER A 247 3.94 7.92 -5.60
N ALA A 248 4.20 6.91 -6.44
CA ALA A 248 4.81 7.10 -7.76
C ALA A 248 3.90 7.92 -8.69
N LEU A 249 2.59 7.64 -8.72
CA LEU A 249 1.60 8.38 -9.50
C LEU A 249 1.53 9.85 -9.06
N LEU A 250 1.45 10.10 -7.75
CA LEU A 250 1.39 11.45 -7.20
C LEU A 250 2.65 12.27 -7.53
N THR A 251 3.82 11.65 -7.44
CA THR A 251 5.09 12.28 -7.81
C THR A 251 5.15 12.61 -9.29
N LEU A 252 4.67 11.71 -10.14
CA LEU A 252 4.59 11.95 -11.58
C LEU A 252 3.66 13.12 -11.90
N LEU A 253 2.49 13.20 -11.27
CA LEU A 253 1.55 14.32 -11.44
C LEU A 253 2.14 15.65 -10.96
N LEU A 254 2.83 15.66 -9.82
CA LEU A 254 3.57 16.83 -9.34
C LEU A 254 4.63 17.27 -10.34
N SER A 255 5.35 16.32 -10.94
CA SER A 255 6.36 16.60 -11.96
C SER A 255 5.73 17.19 -13.23
N VAL A 256 4.57 16.67 -13.66
CA VAL A 256 3.81 17.25 -14.79
C VAL A 256 3.46 18.72 -14.52
N ALA A 257 2.96 19.03 -13.33
CA ALA A 257 2.62 20.40 -12.95
C ALA A 257 3.85 21.31 -12.96
N ALA A 258 4.98 20.85 -12.42
CA ALA A 258 6.24 21.61 -12.43
C ALA A 258 6.75 21.87 -13.85
N VAL A 259 6.74 20.85 -14.73
CA VAL A 259 7.14 20.97 -16.13
C VAL A 259 6.23 21.93 -16.89
N ALA A 260 4.91 21.89 -16.62
CA ALA A 260 3.94 22.79 -17.24
C ALA A 260 4.24 24.26 -16.90
N VAL A 261 4.49 24.55 -15.62
CA VAL A 261 4.84 25.90 -15.15
C VAL A 261 6.19 26.34 -15.74
N ALA A 262 7.20 25.47 -15.71
CA ALA A 262 8.52 25.74 -16.26
C ALA A 262 8.47 26.02 -17.77
N MET A 263 7.75 25.19 -18.53
CA MET A 263 7.59 25.36 -19.98
C MET A 263 6.84 26.65 -20.31
N GLY A 264 5.76 26.94 -19.60
CA GLY A 264 5.02 28.18 -19.76
C GLY A 264 5.90 29.41 -19.52
N HIS A 265 6.74 29.37 -18.48
CA HIS A 265 7.68 30.43 -18.19
C HIS A 265 8.78 30.58 -19.26
N TYR A 266 9.38 29.47 -19.68
CA TYR A 266 10.37 29.45 -20.74
C TYR A 266 9.85 30.13 -22.01
N CYS A 267 8.69 29.72 -22.50
CA CYS A 267 8.13 30.28 -23.72
C CYS A 267 7.78 31.76 -23.58
N ARG A 268 7.19 32.18 -22.45
CA ARG A 268 6.87 33.61 -22.24
C ARG A 268 8.11 34.50 -22.25
N SER A 269 9.22 34.03 -21.67
CA SER A 269 10.49 34.78 -21.64
C SER A 269 11.14 34.93 -23.02
N ARG A 270 10.66 34.17 -24.04
CA ARG A 270 11.23 34.10 -25.39
C ARG A 270 10.40 34.79 -26.46
N TYR A 271 9.20 35.29 -26.14
CA TYR A 271 8.35 35.93 -27.14
C TYR A 271 9.03 37.11 -27.83
N ASP A 272 9.66 37.98 -27.09
CA ASP A 272 10.31 39.19 -27.65
C ASP A 272 11.53 38.80 -28.48
N LEU A 273 12.33 37.81 -28.08
CA LEU A 273 13.45 37.30 -28.87
C LEU A 273 12.98 36.71 -30.19
N VAL A 274 11.90 35.92 -30.19
CA VAL A 274 11.36 35.33 -31.43
C VAL A 274 10.81 36.42 -32.35
N ALA A 275 10.16 37.45 -31.79
CA ALA A 275 9.69 38.58 -32.56
C ALA A 275 10.83 39.31 -33.23
N ILE A 276 11.92 39.62 -32.50
CA ILE A 276 13.15 40.25 -33.07
C ILE A 276 13.79 39.39 -34.13
N LEU A 277 13.96 38.08 -33.91
CA LEU A 277 14.55 37.18 -34.88
C LEU A 277 13.72 37.11 -36.18
N LYS A 278 12.39 37.19 -36.09
CA LYS A 278 11.49 37.27 -37.27
C LYS A 278 11.61 38.58 -38.01
N THR A 279 11.78 39.70 -37.34
CA THR A 279 12.03 40.99 -38.01
C THR A 279 13.37 41.00 -38.75
N LEU A 280 14.35 40.21 -38.24
CA LEU A 280 15.65 40.01 -38.90
C LEU A 280 15.61 38.95 -40.02
N GLY A 281 14.44 38.44 -40.39
CA GLY A 281 14.25 37.52 -41.50
C GLY A 281 14.40 36.02 -41.18
N ALA A 282 14.43 35.63 -39.90
CA ALA A 282 14.52 34.21 -39.56
C ALA A 282 13.25 33.43 -39.98
N SER A 283 13.48 32.32 -40.70
CA SER A 283 12.39 31.44 -41.14
C SER A 283 11.77 30.65 -39.94
N ARG A 284 10.50 30.24 -40.11
CA ARG A 284 9.83 29.38 -39.08
C ARG A 284 10.59 28.08 -38.82
N ALA A 285 11.24 27.50 -39.85
CA ALA A 285 12.03 26.27 -39.70
C ALA A 285 13.30 26.49 -38.87
N GLN A 286 13.99 27.60 -39.09
CA GLN A 286 15.18 27.98 -38.31
C GLN A 286 14.85 28.23 -36.86
N LEU A 287 13.76 28.98 -36.61
CA LEU A 287 13.26 29.24 -35.23
C LEU A 287 12.85 27.94 -34.52
N ARG A 288 12.14 27.05 -35.22
CA ARG A 288 11.78 25.76 -34.68
C ARG A 288 13.01 24.94 -34.30
N LYS A 289 13.98 24.80 -35.15
CA LYS A 289 15.24 24.09 -34.86
C LYS A 289 15.99 24.73 -33.70
N LEU A 290 16.01 26.03 -33.61
CA LEU A 290 16.69 26.77 -32.55
C LEU A 290 16.01 26.52 -31.18
N ILE A 291 14.70 26.69 -31.10
CA ILE A 291 13.92 26.59 -29.83
C ILE A 291 13.86 25.15 -29.37
N ILE A 292 13.53 24.19 -30.23
CA ILE A 292 13.49 22.77 -29.88
C ILE A 292 14.88 22.26 -29.54
N GLY A 293 15.91 22.65 -30.30
CA GLY A 293 17.29 22.27 -30.00
C GLY A 293 17.75 22.79 -28.62
N GLN A 294 17.43 24.03 -28.28
CA GLN A 294 17.73 24.58 -26.95
C GLN A 294 16.97 23.84 -25.86
N TRP A 295 15.68 23.53 -26.07
CA TRP A 295 14.88 22.78 -25.11
C TRP A 295 15.44 21.38 -24.87
N LEU A 296 15.81 20.67 -25.94
CA LEU A 296 16.44 19.35 -25.82
C LEU A 296 17.77 19.40 -25.07
N MET A 297 18.57 20.46 -25.24
CA MET A 297 19.80 20.64 -24.47
C MET A 297 19.51 20.90 -23.00
N VAL A 298 18.52 21.72 -22.67
CA VAL A 298 18.06 21.93 -21.28
C VAL A 298 17.60 20.61 -20.68
N LEU A 299 16.80 19.85 -21.41
CA LEU A 299 16.27 18.57 -20.97
C LEU A 299 17.39 17.53 -20.76
N ALA A 300 18.33 17.43 -21.69
CA ALA A 300 19.50 16.54 -21.54
C ALA A 300 20.33 16.89 -20.32
N LEU A 301 20.62 18.18 -20.13
CA LEU A 301 21.37 18.64 -18.96
C LEU A 301 20.58 18.44 -17.65
N ALA A 302 19.26 18.68 -17.67
CA ALA A 302 18.38 18.42 -16.55
C ALA A 302 18.31 16.92 -16.22
N SER A 303 18.32 16.04 -17.23
CA SER A 303 18.34 14.59 -17.03
C SER A 303 19.65 14.12 -16.38
N ILE A 304 20.80 14.67 -16.81
CA ILE A 304 22.10 14.34 -16.22
C ILE A 304 22.20 14.85 -14.79
N THR A 305 21.89 16.10 -14.55
CA THR A 305 21.97 16.71 -13.22
C THR A 305 20.88 16.17 -12.30
N GLY A 306 19.68 15.99 -12.80
CA GLY A 306 18.57 15.37 -12.07
C GLY A 306 18.84 13.90 -11.74
N GLY A 307 19.46 13.17 -12.68
CA GLY A 307 19.91 11.79 -12.43
C GLY A 307 20.94 11.71 -11.31
N ALA A 308 21.95 12.58 -11.34
CA ALA A 308 22.97 12.66 -10.28
C ALA A 308 22.35 13.05 -8.93
N MET A 309 21.43 14.03 -8.92
CA MET A 309 20.69 14.42 -7.70
C MET A 309 19.79 13.31 -7.21
N GLY A 310 19.11 12.60 -8.10
CA GLY A 310 18.23 11.47 -7.76
C GLY A 310 18.99 10.33 -7.10
N LEU A 311 20.18 9.98 -7.63
CA LEU A 311 21.07 9.00 -6.98
C LEU A 311 21.59 9.49 -5.62
N LEU A 312 21.86 10.77 -5.49
CA LEU A 312 22.27 11.35 -4.21
C LEU A 312 21.12 11.24 -3.19
N PHE A 313 19.91 11.58 -3.57
CA PHE A 313 18.73 11.46 -2.73
C PHE A 313 18.47 10.01 -2.35
N GLU A 314 18.57 9.08 -3.31
CA GLU A 314 18.45 7.64 -3.05
C GLU A 314 19.50 7.18 -2.03
N LYS A 315 20.78 7.56 -2.18
CA LYS A 315 21.84 7.18 -1.23
C LYS A 315 21.60 7.75 0.15
N ILE A 316 21.22 9.03 0.27
CA ILE A 316 20.89 9.66 1.55
C ILE A 316 19.76 8.90 2.24
N LEU A 317 18.72 8.57 1.50
CA LEU A 317 17.58 7.82 2.01
C LEU A 317 17.94 6.40 2.44
N LEU A 318 18.78 5.70 1.66
CA LEU A 318 19.26 4.36 2.04
C LEU A 318 20.13 4.40 3.31
N ILE A 319 20.91 5.46 3.50
CA ILE A 319 21.69 5.66 4.75
C ILE A 319 20.74 5.88 5.94
N LEU A 320 19.70 6.68 5.76
CA LEU A 320 18.68 6.93 6.79
C LEU A 320 17.85 5.68 7.10
N LEU A 321 17.59 4.84 6.09
CA LEU A 321 16.85 3.58 6.22
C LEU A 321 17.69 2.44 6.82
N LYS A 322 19.02 2.45 6.63
CA LYS A 322 19.91 1.37 7.04
C LYS A 322 19.75 0.91 8.51
N PRO A 323 19.61 1.83 9.52
CA PRO A 323 19.40 1.41 10.91
C PRO A 323 18.02 0.83 11.17
N VAL A 324 17.11 0.96 10.22
CA VAL A 324 15.67 0.66 10.33
C VAL A 324 15.31 -0.62 9.61
N LEU A 325 16.00 -0.94 8.52
CA LEU A 325 15.79 -2.15 7.74
C LEU A 325 16.83 -3.21 8.13
N PRO A 326 16.43 -4.33 8.73
CA PRO A 326 17.37 -5.40 9.11
C PRO A 326 17.95 -6.13 7.90
N VAL A 327 17.36 -6.00 6.72
CA VAL A 327 17.80 -6.63 5.48
C VAL A 327 18.26 -5.57 4.49
N ALA A 328 19.43 -5.78 3.88
CA ALA A 328 19.90 -4.93 2.80
C ALA A 328 18.95 -5.00 1.59
N LEU A 329 18.36 -3.87 1.22
CA LEU A 329 17.49 -3.80 0.04
C LEU A 329 18.28 -4.18 -1.23
N PRO A 330 17.70 -5.00 -2.12
CA PRO A 330 18.31 -5.37 -3.39
C PRO A 330 18.68 -4.15 -4.24
N ALA A 331 19.59 -4.31 -5.18
CA ALA A 331 19.95 -3.24 -6.11
C ALA A 331 18.75 -2.86 -7.00
N ALA A 332 18.56 -1.55 -7.25
CA ALA A 332 17.55 -1.08 -8.17
C ALA A 332 17.83 -1.58 -9.60
N SER A 333 16.78 -1.84 -10.36
CA SER A 333 16.87 -2.18 -11.78
C SER A 333 17.23 -0.95 -12.62
N GLY A 334 17.51 -1.15 -13.90
CA GLY A 334 17.70 -0.04 -14.85
C GLY A 334 16.37 0.63 -15.30
N TRP A 335 15.23 0.02 -15.01
CA TRP A 335 13.90 0.50 -15.42
C TRP A 335 13.57 1.90 -14.90
N PRO A 336 13.78 2.26 -13.63
CA PRO A 336 13.47 3.60 -13.14
C PRO A 336 14.20 4.72 -13.90
N TRP A 337 15.40 4.45 -14.42
CA TRP A 337 16.13 5.39 -15.28
C TRP A 337 15.42 5.64 -16.61
N LEU A 338 15.04 4.57 -17.29
CA LEU A 338 14.32 4.67 -18.54
C LEU A 338 12.98 5.37 -18.37
N TRP A 339 12.27 5.04 -17.28
CA TRP A 339 10.99 5.65 -16.96
C TRP A 339 11.09 7.12 -16.60
N SER A 340 12.05 7.52 -15.75
CA SER A 340 12.20 8.91 -15.33
C SER A 340 12.57 9.84 -16.50
N ILE A 341 13.51 9.42 -17.35
CA ILE A 341 13.92 10.20 -18.51
C ILE A 341 12.84 10.16 -19.61
N GLY A 342 12.29 8.97 -19.89
CA GLY A 342 11.25 8.79 -20.88
C GLY A 342 9.96 9.55 -20.54
N ALA A 343 9.49 9.42 -19.31
CA ALA A 343 8.32 10.15 -18.82
C ALA A 343 8.53 11.66 -18.90
N MET A 344 9.71 12.16 -18.48
CA MET A 344 10.04 13.57 -18.54
C MET A 344 10.07 14.10 -19.97
N LEU A 345 10.63 13.33 -20.92
CA LEU A 345 10.66 13.69 -22.32
C LEU A 345 9.23 13.76 -22.88
N VAL A 346 8.41 12.74 -22.64
CA VAL A 346 7.02 12.69 -23.13
C VAL A 346 6.18 13.80 -22.50
N ILE A 347 6.27 14.00 -21.18
CA ILE A 347 5.57 15.06 -20.47
C ILE A 347 5.96 16.44 -21.02
N SER A 348 7.26 16.70 -21.20
CA SER A 348 7.73 17.99 -21.71
C SER A 348 7.28 18.24 -23.15
N LEU A 349 7.18 17.19 -23.98
CA LEU A 349 6.66 17.25 -25.32
C LEU A 349 5.16 17.58 -25.33
N LEU A 350 4.38 16.84 -24.56
CA LEU A 350 2.93 17.04 -24.47
C LEU A 350 2.55 18.42 -23.94
N VAL A 351 3.15 18.79 -22.81
CA VAL A 351 2.89 20.08 -22.17
C VAL A 351 3.45 21.23 -23.01
N GLY A 352 4.53 20.99 -23.76
CA GLY A 352 5.22 21.98 -24.57
C GLY A 352 4.56 22.32 -25.90
N ILE A 353 3.72 21.45 -26.46
CA ILE A 353 3.14 21.64 -27.80
C ILE A 353 2.46 23.00 -27.93
N ARG A 354 1.61 23.39 -27.02
CA ARG A 354 0.88 24.67 -27.09
C ARG A 354 1.79 25.88 -26.86
N PRO A 355 2.60 25.97 -25.78
CA PRO A 355 3.53 27.07 -25.60
C PRO A 355 4.48 27.25 -26.80
N TRP A 356 4.99 26.16 -27.38
CA TRP A 356 5.85 26.25 -28.57
C TRP A 356 5.11 26.76 -29.78
N ARG A 357 3.88 26.30 -30.04
CA ARG A 357 3.08 26.83 -31.17
C ARG A 357 2.80 28.31 -31.02
N LEU A 358 2.41 28.76 -29.81
CA LEU A 358 2.20 30.17 -29.49
C LEU A 358 3.49 30.97 -29.70
N LEU A 359 4.64 30.44 -29.28
CA LEU A 359 5.93 31.06 -29.42
C LEU A 359 6.32 31.20 -30.92
N LEU A 360 6.13 30.15 -31.71
CA LEU A 360 6.42 30.15 -33.13
C LEU A 360 5.42 31.01 -33.94
N ALA A 361 4.20 31.19 -33.45
CA ALA A 361 3.17 32.01 -34.07
C ALA A 361 3.29 33.51 -33.73
N THR A 362 4.18 33.87 -32.79
CA THR A 362 4.39 35.28 -32.38
C THR A 362 4.63 36.17 -33.61
N GLN A 363 3.86 37.25 -33.69
CA GLN A 363 3.95 38.19 -34.82
C GLN A 363 5.14 39.14 -34.62
N PRO A 364 5.83 39.56 -35.72
CA PRO A 364 6.89 40.57 -35.69
C PRO A 364 6.40 41.92 -35.10
N LEU A 365 5.13 42.23 -35.32
CA LEU A 365 4.48 43.45 -34.82
C LEU A 365 4.55 43.59 -33.28
N ARG A 366 4.81 42.48 -32.57
CA ARG A 366 4.98 42.51 -31.10
C ARG A 366 6.18 43.35 -30.62
N VAL A 367 7.16 43.58 -31.46
CA VAL A 367 8.28 44.49 -31.19
C VAL A 367 7.77 45.89 -30.95
N LEU A 368 6.73 46.28 -31.71
CA LEU A 368 6.09 47.60 -31.58
C LEU A 368 4.86 47.64 -30.63
N ARG A 369 4.16 46.49 -30.51
CA ARG A 369 2.94 46.40 -29.72
C ARG A 369 2.96 45.11 -28.90
N ARG A 370 3.31 45.23 -27.64
CA ARG A 370 3.51 44.09 -26.72
C ARG A 370 2.26 43.23 -26.45
N ASP A 371 1.07 43.77 -26.75
CA ASP A 371 -0.22 43.09 -26.48
C ASP A 371 -0.68 42.20 -27.64
N ALA A 372 0.04 42.16 -28.79
CA ALA A 372 -0.31 41.34 -29.93
C ALA A 372 -0.01 39.87 -29.62
N VAL A 373 -1.01 39.12 -29.15
CA VAL A 373 -0.95 37.66 -28.92
C VAL A 373 -1.56 36.96 -30.15
N ALA A 374 -0.83 36.02 -30.72
CA ALA A 374 -1.36 35.18 -31.82
C ALA A 374 -2.38 34.17 -31.24
N ASP A 375 -3.56 34.17 -31.79
CA ASP A 375 -4.57 33.17 -31.47
C ASP A 375 -4.32 31.90 -32.27
N VAL A 376 -3.80 30.85 -31.64
CA VAL A 376 -3.39 29.62 -32.29
C VAL A 376 -4.08 28.45 -31.66
N TRP A 377 -5.11 27.97 -31.94
CA TRP A 377 -5.90 26.91 -31.36
C TRP A 377 -6.66 27.30 -30.09
N PRO A 378 -7.96 27.28 -30.16
CA PRO A 378 -8.76 27.57 -28.96
C PRO A 378 -8.45 26.55 -27.85
N LEU A 379 -8.34 27.07 -26.64
CA LEU A 379 -8.06 26.30 -25.43
C LEU A 379 -8.98 25.07 -25.28
N LYS A 380 -10.19 25.18 -25.83
CA LYS A 380 -11.24 24.15 -25.86
C LYS A 380 -10.82 22.82 -26.45
N PHE A 381 -9.93 22.82 -27.45
CA PHE A 381 -9.45 21.59 -28.13
C PHE A 381 -8.13 21.09 -27.56
N TYR A 382 -7.32 21.97 -26.99
CA TYR A 382 -5.99 21.62 -26.51
C TYR A 382 -6.04 20.90 -25.15
N ILE A 383 -6.85 21.36 -24.22
CA ILE A 383 -6.98 20.74 -22.89
C ILE A 383 -7.45 19.29 -22.98
N PRO A 384 -8.55 18.95 -23.70
CA PRO A 384 -8.99 17.57 -23.77
C PRO A 384 -7.96 16.65 -24.47
N VAL A 385 -7.29 17.11 -25.52
CA VAL A 385 -6.28 16.28 -26.20
C VAL A 385 -5.12 15.96 -25.26
N ILE A 386 -4.56 16.94 -24.56
CA ILE A 386 -3.48 16.67 -23.60
C ILE A 386 -3.96 15.81 -22.46
N SER A 387 -5.15 16.07 -21.93
CA SER A 387 -5.71 15.26 -20.86
C SER A 387 -5.85 13.80 -21.29
N ILE A 388 -6.43 13.54 -22.46
CA ILE A 388 -6.60 12.18 -22.98
C ILE A 388 -5.23 11.50 -23.18
N VAL A 389 -4.27 12.18 -23.82
CA VAL A 389 -2.95 11.58 -24.06
C VAL A 389 -2.18 11.36 -22.76
N SER A 390 -2.29 12.27 -21.78
CA SER A 390 -1.69 12.08 -20.46
C SER A 390 -2.33 10.92 -19.71
N VAL A 391 -3.65 10.77 -19.78
CA VAL A 391 -4.38 9.64 -19.18
C VAL A 391 -3.98 8.32 -19.84
N LEU A 392 -3.94 8.27 -21.16
CA LEU A 392 -3.51 7.07 -21.91
C LEU A 392 -2.05 6.70 -21.58
N LEU A 393 -1.18 7.69 -21.49
CA LEU A 393 0.21 7.47 -21.09
C LEU A 393 0.30 6.90 -19.66
N LEU A 394 -0.41 7.50 -18.72
CA LEU A 394 -0.44 7.04 -17.34
C LEU A 394 -1.05 5.63 -17.23
N ALA A 395 -2.11 5.35 -17.98
CA ALA A 395 -2.73 4.03 -18.03
C ALA A 395 -1.80 2.97 -18.64
N TRP A 396 -1.01 3.37 -19.64
CA TRP A 396 0.00 2.49 -20.23
C TRP A 396 1.18 2.23 -19.28
N LEU A 397 1.59 3.24 -18.51
CA LEU A 397 2.72 3.17 -17.58
C LEU A 397 2.40 2.36 -16.33
N MET A 398 1.21 2.55 -15.76
CA MET A 398 0.83 2.03 -14.43
C MET A 398 -0.28 0.97 -14.49
N GLY A 399 -0.70 0.60 -15.70
CA GLY A 399 -1.89 -0.22 -15.90
C GLY A 399 -3.20 0.56 -15.66
N ALA A 400 -4.29 0.04 -16.15
CA ALA A 400 -5.64 0.62 -15.96
C ALA A 400 -6.22 0.25 -14.58
N SER A 401 -5.52 0.61 -13.51
CA SER A 401 -5.93 0.30 -12.14
C SER A 401 -7.04 1.25 -11.65
N MET A 402 -7.87 0.78 -10.72
CA MET A 402 -8.89 1.61 -10.06
C MET A 402 -8.27 2.81 -9.34
N LEU A 403 -7.04 2.64 -8.84
CA LEU A 403 -6.24 3.69 -8.21
C LEU A 403 -5.96 4.86 -9.17
N LEU A 404 -5.53 4.56 -10.41
CA LEU A 404 -5.30 5.58 -11.44
C LEU A 404 -6.57 6.39 -11.72
N TRP A 405 -7.69 5.71 -11.91
CA TRP A 405 -8.95 6.37 -12.21
C TRP A 405 -9.47 7.22 -11.07
N SER A 406 -9.30 6.79 -9.81
CA SER A 406 -9.70 7.57 -8.64
C SER A 406 -8.90 8.86 -8.47
N VAL A 407 -7.58 8.80 -8.67
CA VAL A 407 -6.71 9.98 -8.60
C VAL A 407 -6.99 10.95 -9.76
N LEU A 408 -7.21 10.42 -10.97
CA LEU A 408 -7.59 11.24 -12.11
C LEU A 408 -8.95 11.91 -11.93
N ALA A 409 -9.94 11.19 -11.39
CA ALA A 409 -11.24 11.76 -11.05
C ALA A 409 -11.10 12.89 -10.03
N GLY A 410 -10.29 12.70 -8.98
CA GLY A 410 -9.96 13.75 -8.03
C GLY A 410 -9.32 14.98 -8.67
N ALA A 411 -8.38 14.76 -9.61
CA ALA A 411 -7.74 15.85 -10.33
C ALA A 411 -8.71 16.62 -11.24
N VAL A 412 -9.66 15.93 -11.89
CA VAL A 412 -10.72 16.57 -12.70
C VAL A 412 -11.68 17.38 -11.81
N VAL A 413 -12.11 16.80 -10.69
CA VAL A 413 -12.95 17.51 -9.70
C VAL A 413 -12.23 18.76 -9.19
N LEU A 414 -10.95 18.66 -8.87
CA LEU A 414 -10.11 19.77 -8.47
C LEU A 414 -10.06 20.87 -9.55
N ALA A 415 -9.85 20.49 -10.81
CA ALA A 415 -9.78 21.45 -11.92
C ALA A 415 -11.11 22.20 -12.10
N LEU A 416 -12.23 21.50 -11.99
CA LEU A 416 -13.57 22.11 -12.02
C LEU A 416 -13.78 23.05 -10.83
N LEU A 417 -13.41 22.60 -9.62
CA LEU A 417 -13.49 23.42 -8.41
C LEU A 417 -12.61 24.66 -8.50
N CYS A 418 -11.38 24.55 -9.01
CA CYS A 418 -10.53 25.72 -9.26
C CYS A 418 -11.20 26.73 -10.20
N GLY A 419 -11.86 26.25 -11.25
CA GLY A 419 -12.62 27.10 -12.16
C GLY A 419 -13.79 27.81 -11.47
N VAL A 420 -14.61 27.06 -10.75
CA VAL A 420 -15.81 27.59 -10.06
C VAL A 420 -15.41 28.51 -8.91
N VAL A 421 -14.51 28.06 -8.05
CA VAL A 421 -14.04 28.86 -6.90
C VAL A 421 -13.30 30.10 -7.37
N GLY A 422 -12.45 29.98 -8.39
CA GLY A 422 -11.78 31.12 -8.98
C GLY A 422 -12.76 32.16 -9.53
N TRP A 423 -13.79 31.73 -10.24
CA TRP A 423 -14.83 32.60 -10.76
C TRP A 423 -15.65 33.24 -9.64
N LEU A 424 -16.07 32.46 -8.63
CA LEU A 424 -16.81 32.98 -7.47
C LEU A 424 -15.99 33.99 -6.69
N LEU A 425 -14.72 33.68 -6.47
CA LEU A 425 -13.77 34.52 -5.75
C LEU A 425 -13.58 35.86 -6.45
N LEU A 426 -13.41 35.84 -7.76
CA LEU A 426 -13.35 37.07 -8.57
C LEU A 426 -14.62 37.90 -8.45
N ARG A 427 -15.81 37.26 -8.37
CA ARG A 427 -17.08 37.98 -8.15
C ARG A 427 -17.19 38.58 -6.74
N VAL A 428 -16.84 37.79 -5.72
CA VAL A 428 -16.89 38.24 -4.31
C VAL A 428 -15.88 39.35 -4.07
N MET A 429 -14.66 39.18 -4.57
CA MET A 429 -13.59 40.16 -4.40
C MET A 429 -13.89 41.51 -5.08
N LYS A 430 -14.64 41.51 -6.19
CA LYS A 430 -15.12 42.75 -6.82
C LYS A 430 -16.10 43.55 -5.93
N LYS A 431 -16.81 42.85 -5.01
CA LYS A 431 -17.82 43.50 -4.12
C LYS A 431 -17.25 43.89 -2.75
N LEU A 432 -16.07 43.39 -2.38
CA LEU A 432 -15.45 43.59 -1.08
C LEU A 432 -14.75 44.96 -1.02
N THR A 433 -15.25 45.83 -0.18
CA THR A 433 -14.58 47.10 0.18
C THR A 433 -13.56 46.85 1.29
N LEU A 434 -12.30 46.65 0.89
CA LEU A 434 -11.20 46.31 1.81
C LEU A 434 -10.62 47.61 2.44
N LYS A 435 -10.55 47.60 3.76
CA LYS A 435 -10.09 48.77 4.54
C LYS A 435 -8.58 48.99 4.51
N THR A 436 -7.78 47.93 4.32
CA THR A 436 -6.32 48.02 4.37
C THR A 436 -5.71 48.10 2.98
N LEU A 437 -4.81 49.06 2.76
CA LEU A 437 -4.15 49.28 1.47
C LEU A 437 -3.39 48.06 0.92
N PRO A 438 -2.60 47.32 1.74
CA PRO A 438 -1.88 46.16 1.24
C PRO A 438 -2.81 45.04 0.71
N LEU A 439 -3.90 44.77 1.42
CA LEU A 439 -4.87 43.75 1.03
C LEU A 439 -5.64 44.17 -0.22
N ARG A 440 -6.01 45.45 -0.32
CA ARG A 440 -6.64 45.98 -1.53
C ARG A 440 -5.76 45.89 -2.76
N LEU A 441 -4.47 46.18 -2.63
CA LEU A 441 -3.50 46.04 -3.72
C LEU A 441 -3.32 44.58 -4.14
N ALA A 442 -3.24 43.68 -3.17
CA ALA A 442 -3.13 42.25 -3.41
C ALA A 442 -4.36 41.72 -4.19
N VAL A 443 -5.55 42.05 -3.71
CA VAL A 443 -6.81 41.65 -4.34
C VAL A 443 -6.97 42.23 -5.74
N ASN A 444 -6.75 43.54 -5.91
CA ASN A 444 -6.85 44.19 -7.22
C ASN A 444 -5.90 43.59 -8.23
N ARG A 445 -4.76 43.10 -7.81
CA ARG A 445 -3.80 42.43 -8.66
C ARG A 445 -4.32 41.07 -9.11
N LEU A 446 -4.80 40.24 -8.17
CA LEU A 446 -5.39 38.94 -8.50
C LEU A 446 -6.55 39.05 -9.49
N LEU A 447 -7.31 40.18 -9.40
CA LEU A 447 -8.41 40.49 -10.29
C LEU A 447 -7.97 41.00 -11.68
N ARG A 448 -6.81 41.65 -11.81
CA ARG A 448 -6.30 42.22 -13.09
C ARG A 448 -5.77 41.13 -14.03
N GLN A 449 -5.24 40.01 -13.49
CA GLN A 449 -4.69 38.92 -14.27
C GLN A 449 -5.37 37.59 -13.95
N PRO A 450 -6.67 37.43 -14.26
CA PRO A 450 -7.46 36.29 -13.82
C PRO A 450 -6.89 34.93 -14.29
N TRP A 451 -6.40 34.82 -15.51
CA TRP A 451 -5.84 33.60 -16.08
C TRP A 451 -4.52 33.18 -15.42
N SER A 452 -3.66 34.14 -15.09
CA SER A 452 -2.42 33.88 -14.36
C SER A 452 -2.71 33.45 -12.93
N THR A 453 -3.68 34.09 -12.27
CA THR A 453 -4.14 33.74 -10.92
C THR A 453 -4.76 32.34 -10.89
N LEU A 454 -5.64 32.01 -11.86
CA LEU A 454 -6.26 30.70 -11.94
C LEU A 454 -5.20 29.60 -12.17
N SER A 455 -4.22 29.83 -13.04
CA SER A 455 -3.16 28.83 -13.29
C SER A 455 -2.28 28.58 -12.07
N GLN A 456 -1.97 29.63 -11.30
CA GLN A 456 -1.23 29.51 -10.04
C GLN A 456 -2.07 28.79 -8.97
N LEU A 457 -3.34 29.18 -8.85
CA LEU A 457 -4.29 28.55 -7.94
C LEU A 457 -4.39 27.04 -8.22
N SER A 458 -4.59 26.67 -9.48
CA SER A 458 -4.69 25.23 -9.87
C SER A 458 -3.41 24.46 -9.58
N ALA A 459 -2.25 25.05 -9.86
CA ALA A 459 -0.97 24.39 -9.60
C ALA A 459 -0.72 24.19 -8.10
N PHE A 460 -1.00 25.21 -7.27
CA PHE A 460 -0.85 25.09 -5.82
C PHE A 460 -1.89 24.14 -5.21
N SER A 461 -3.16 24.24 -5.64
CA SER A 461 -4.22 23.34 -5.17
C SER A 461 -3.91 21.88 -5.50
N LEU A 462 -3.42 21.61 -6.70
CA LEU A 462 -3.02 20.26 -7.08
C LEU A 462 -1.88 19.73 -6.20
N SER A 463 -0.85 20.56 -5.98
CA SER A 463 0.28 20.17 -5.12
C SER A 463 -0.16 19.89 -3.68
N PHE A 464 -1.01 20.76 -3.10
CA PHE A 464 -1.53 20.56 -1.75
C PHE A 464 -2.46 19.35 -1.66
N MET A 465 -3.33 19.11 -2.66
CA MET A 465 -4.20 17.96 -2.71
C MET A 465 -3.39 16.66 -2.71
N LEU A 466 -2.39 16.57 -3.60
CA LEU A 466 -1.59 15.35 -3.74
C LEU A 466 -0.78 15.05 -2.48
N LEU A 467 -0.21 16.08 -1.86
CA LEU A 467 0.50 15.93 -0.58
C LEU A 467 -0.44 15.53 0.56
N ALA A 468 -1.62 16.14 0.63
CA ALA A 468 -2.62 15.82 1.64
C ALA A 468 -3.11 14.37 1.53
N MET A 469 -3.42 13.92 0.30
CA MET A 469 -3.83 12.54 0.05
C MET A 469 -2.78 11.54 0.54
N LEU A 470 -1.51 11.80 0.25
CA LEU A 470 -0.41 10.93 0.67
C LEU A 470 -0.29 10.87 2.20
N LEU A 471 -0.36 12.04 2.86
CA LEU A 471 -0.22 12.13 4.32
C LEU A 471 -1.37 11.46 5.07
N VAL A 472 -2.60 11.64 4.60
CA VAL A 472 -3.80 11.04 5.21
C VAL A 472 -3.78 9.53 5.03
N LEU A 473 -3.58 9.05 3.80
CA LEU A 473 -3.52 7.60 3.55
C LEU A 473 -2.40 6.91 4.32
N ARG A 474 -1.25 7.57 4.47
CA ARG A 474 -0.19 7.06 5.34
C ARG A 474 -0.66 6.93 6.79
N GLY A 475 -1.30 7.98 7.32
CA GLY A 475 -1.85 7.97 8.68
C GLY A 475 -2.82 6.80 8.87
N ASP A 476 -3.79 6.68 7.99
CA ASP A 476 -4.82 5.63 8.04
C ASP A 476 -4.22 4.22 7.97
N LEU A 477 -3.22 4.02 7.10
CA LEU A 477 -2.53 2.72 7.00
C LEU A 477 -1.79 2.38 8.29
N LEU A 478 -1.04 3.34 8.85
CA LEU A 478 -0.25 3.13 10.06
C LEU A 478 -1.13 2.89 11.29
N ASP A 479 -2.18 3.71 11.46
CA ASP A 479 -3.11 3.59 12.58
C ASP A 479 -3.82 2.24 12.56
N ARG A 480 -4.23 1.76 11.38
CA ARG A 480 -4.86 0.44 11.25
C ARG A 480 -3.91 -0.71 11.51
N TRP A 481 -2.67 -0.62 11.03
CA TRP A 481 -1.68 -1.65 11.34
C TRP A 481 -1.36 -1.73 12.83
N GLN A 482 -1.28 -0.58 13.52
CA GLN A 482 -1.12 -0.55 14.98
C GLN A 482 -2.33 -1.12 15.71
N GLN A 483 -3.54 -0.91 15.19
CA GLN A 483 -4.77 -1.46 15.76
C GLN A 483 -4.89 -2.98 15.54
N GLN A 484 -4.32 -3.53 14.47
CA GLN A 484 -4.30 -4.97 14.21
C GLN A 484 -3.43 -5.75 15.21
N LEU A 485 -2.36 -5.14 15.69
CA LEU A 485 -1.41 -5.72 16.63
C LEU A 485 -1.28 -4.85 17.89
N PRO A 486 -2.34 -4.69 18.69
CA PRO A 486 -2.22 -3.93 19.93
C PRO A 486 -1.15 -4.55 20.84
N PRO A 487 -0.40 -3.75 21.58
CA PRO A 487 0.63 -4.24 22.50
C PRO A 487 0.12 -5.23 23.54
N GLU A 488 -1.19 -5.23 23.80
CA GLU A 488 -1.87 -6.10 24.76
C GLU A 488 -2.52 -7.34 24.12
N SER A 489 -2.26 -7.61 22.85
CA SER A 489 -2.80 -8.79 22.18
C SER A 489 -2.38 -10.07 22.89
N PRO A 490 -3.27 -11.06 23.02
CA PRO A 490 -2.91 -12.37 23.56
C PRO A 490 -1.88 -13.02 22.67
N ASN A 491 -0.88 -13.64 23.28
CA ASN A 491 0.17 -14.38 22.58
C ASN A 491 0.04 -15.90 22.72
N TYR A 492 -0.89 -16.35 23.56
CA TYR A 492 -1.20 -17.77 23.76
C TYR A 492 -2.69 -18.02 23.62
N PHE A 493 -3.02 -19.15 23.01
CA PHE A 493 -4.38 -19.69 22.93
C PHE A 493 -4.42 -21.05 23.57
N LEU A 494 -5.45 -21.32 24.37
CA LEU A 494 -5.82 -22.64 24.87
C LEU A 494 -7.02 -23.12 24.08
N ILE A 495 -6.89 -24.29 23.47
CA ILE A 495 -7.91 -24.91 22.61
C ILE A 495 -8.16 -26.32 23.10
N ASN A 496 -9.31 -26.90 22.78
CA ASN A 496 -9.74 -28.22 23.24
C ASN A 496 -9.86 -28.33 24.76
N ILE A 497 -10.29 -27.30 25.42
CA ILE A 497 -10.65 -27.36 26.83
C ILE A 497 -11.97 -28.11 26.90
N ALA A 498 -12.01 -29.24 27.61
CA ALA A 498 -13.25 -29.97 27.85
C ALA A 498 -14.16 -29.15 28.81
N PRO A 499 -15.49 -29.28 28.72
CA PRO A 499 -16.41 -28.50 29.54
C PRO A 499 -16.10 -28.61 31.02
N GLU A 500 -15.69 -29.80 31.49
CA GLU A 500 -15.35 -30.10 32.88
C GLU A 500 -14.03 -29.43 33.33
N GLN A 501 -13.17 -29.09 32.38
CA GLN A 501 -11.86 -28.48 32.60
C GLN A 501 -11.93 -26.94 32.62
N VAL A 502 -13.03 -26.33 32.23
CA VAL A 502 -13.14 -24.85 32.09
C VAL A 502 -12.89 -24.17 33.43
N GLU A 503 -13.57 -24.58 34.49
CA GLU A 503 -13.40 -23.96 35.80
C GLU A 503 -12.03 -24.27 36.45
N PRO A 504 -11.50 -25.53 36.41
CA PRO A 504 -10.13 -25.78 36.83
C PRO A 504 -9.08 -24.93 36.09
N VAL A 505 -9.20 -24.75 34.77
CA VAL A 505 -8.27 -23.94 33.99
C VAL A 505 -8.38 -22.45 34.35
N LYS A 506 -9.59 -21.93 34.58
CA LYS A 506 -9.78 -20.56 35.05
C LYS A 506 -9.12 -20.35 36.43
N ALA A 507 -9.31 -21.31 37.36
CA ALA A 507 -8.68 -21.25 38.69
C ALA A 507 -7.14 -21.25 38.55
N PHE A 508 -6.58 -22.16 37.76
CA PHE A 508 -5.14 -22.25 37.54
C PHE A 508 -4.57 -20.93 36.98
N LEU A 509 -5.21 -20.34 35.93
CA LEU A 509 -4.75 -19.10 35.31
C LEU A 509 -4.90 -17.89 36.24
N SER A 510 -5.96 -17.87 37.07
CA SER A 510 -6.15 -16.82 38.08
C SER A 510 -5.13 -16.88 39.21
N GLU A 511 -4.76 -18.09 39.68
CA GLU A 511 -3.70 -18.31 40.67
C GLU A 511 -2.35 -17.75 40.20
N HIS A 512 -2.06 -17.89 38.91
CA HIS A 512 -0.86 -17.34 38.29
C HIS A 512 -1.01 -15.88 37.82
N GLN A 513 -2.07 -15.19 38.20
CA GLN A 513 -2.37 -13.77 37.85
C GLN A 513 -2.41 -13.51 36.35
N VAL A 514 -2.84 -14.50 35.59
CA VAL A 514 -2.98 -14.38 34.13
C VAL A 514 -4.35 -13.77 33.82
N VAL A 515 -4.35 -12.64 33.12
CA VAL A 515 -5.60 -12.05 32.61
C VAL A 515 -6.01 -12.80 31.34
N THR A 516 -7.11 -13.54 31.45
CA THR A 516 -7.68 -14.27 30.29
C THR A 516 -8.77 -13.47 29.61
N GLN A 517 -8.92 -13.70 28.31
CA GLN A 517 -10.11 -13.28 27.60
C GLN A 517 -11.29 -14.23 27.88
N ALA A 518 -12.45 -13.92 27.30
CA ALA A 518 -13.61 -14.76 27.44
C ALA A 518 -13.36 -16.20 27.00
N PHE A 519 -13.98 -17.17 27.65
CA PHE A 519 -14.00 -18.56 27.24
C PHE A 519 -15.11 -18.75 26.19
N TRP A 520 -14.74 -19.24 25.03
CA TRP A 520 -15.63 -19.43 23.89
C TRP A 520 -15.90 -20.90 23.67
N PRO A 521 -17.16 -21.34 23.67
CA PRO A 521 -17.50 -22.71 23.31
C PRO A 521 -17.37 -22.88 21.79
N ILE A 522 -16.85 -24.00 21.36
CA ILE A 522 -16.71 -24.41 19.97
C ILE A 522 -17.45 -25.70 19.74
N VAL A 523 -18.35 -25.67 18.78
CA VAL A 523 -19.03 -26.85 18.22
C VAL A 523 -18.64 -26.99 16.78
N ARG A 524 -18.22 -28.17 16.38
CA ARG A 524 -17.89 -28.47 14.97
C ARG A 524 -19.11 -28.98 14.27
N ALA A 525 -19.44 -28.39 13.14
CA ALA A 525 -20.52 -28.87 12.28
C ALA A 525 -20.29 -28.44 10.84
N ARG A 526 -20.89 -29.15 9.91
CA ARG A 526 -20.82 -28.88 8.48
C ARG A 526 -22.13 -28.30 8.00
N LEU A 527 -22.08 -27.21 7.24
CA LEU A 527 -23.24 -26.62 6.58
C LEU A 527 -23.65 -27.48 5.39
N THR A 528 -24.78 -28.14 5.45
CA THR A 528 -25.25 -29.13 4.46
C THR A 528 -26.38 -28.61 3.58
N GLN A 529 -27.24 -27.72 4.11
CA GLN A 529 -28.36 -27.19 3.34
C GLN A 529 -28.57 -25.70 3.59
N ILE A 530 -29.00 -25.02 2.55
CA ILE A 530 -29.46 -23.63 2.57
C ILE A 530 -30.89 -23.62 1.98
N ASN A 531 -31.87 -23.18 2.77
CA ASN A 531 -33.30 -23.19 2.39
C ASN A 531 -33.76 -24.58 1.91
N GLY A 532 -33.27 -25.66 2.51
CA GLY A 532 -33.61 -27.03 2.13
C GLY A 532 -32.90 -27.55 0.87
N GLN A 533 -32.06 -26.74 0.23
CA GLN A 533 -31.26 -27.17 -0.91
C GLN A 533 -29.89 -27.65 -0.44
N SER A 534 -29.45 -28.83 -0.94
CA SER A 534 -28.12 -29.36 -0.64
C SER A 534 -27.01 -28.42 -1.13
N THR A 535 -25.98 -28.27 -0.30
CA THR A 535 -24.78 -27.50 -0.65
C THR A 535 -23.72 -28.35 -1.36
N GLU A 536 -23.96 -29.63 -1.61
CA GLU A 536 -23.01 -30.52 -2.30
C GLU A 536 -22.71 -30.03 -3.72
N GLY A 537 -21.41 -30.00 -4.04
CA GLY A 537 -20.96 -29.53 -5.37
C GLY A 537 -20.70 -28.02 -5.45
N ASN A 538 -20.97 -27.26 -4.40
CA ASN A 538 -20.62 -25.86 -4.36
C ASN A 538 -19.09 -25.71 -4.14
N PRO A 539 -18.41 -24.86 -4.93
CA PRO A 539 -16.94 -24.70 -4.84
C PRO A 539 -16.46 -23.92 -3.59
N ASP A 540 -17.36 -23.34 -2.79
CA ASP A 540 -16.96 -22.58 -1.61
C ASP A 540 -16.33 -23.48 -0.54
N GLU A 541 -15.12 -23.11 -0.11
CA GLU A 541 -14.35 -23.88 0.87
C GLU A 541 -15.10 -24.02 2.21
N ALA A 542 -15.90 -23.03 2.59
CA ALA A 542 -16.66 -23.07 3.84
C ALA A 542 -17.74 -24.17 3.86
N LEU A 543 -18.21 -24.62 2.69
CA LEU A 543 -19.19 -25.71 2.56
C LEU A 543 -18.57 -27.09 2.50
N ASN A 544 -17.26 -27.14 2.17
CA ASN A 544 -16.51 -28.38 1.99
C ASN A 544 -15.69 -28.81 3.21
N ARG A 545 -15.82 -28.08 4.32
CA ARG A 545 -15.15 -28.37 5.59
C ARG A 545 -16.10 -28.24 6.77
N GLU A 546 -15.69 -28.79 7.91
CA GLU A 546 -16.33 -28.48 9.18
C GLU A 546 -16.04 -27.05 9.58
N LEU A 547 -17.05 -26.35 10.04
CA LEU A 547 -16.98 -25.00 10.57
C LEU A 547 -16.95 -25.07 12.09
N ASN A 548 -16.21 -24.17 12.69
CA ASN A 548 -16.27 -23.91 14.10
C ASN A 548 -17.44 -22.95 14.36
N LEU A 549 -18.47 -23.46 15.01
CA LEU A 549 -19.62 -22.69 15.46
C LEU A 549 -19.44 -22.32 16.92
N THR A 550 -20.06 -21.23 17.34
CA THR A 550 -20.06 -20.82 18.73
C THR A 550 -21.46 -20.34 19.12
N TRP A 551 -21.69 -20.33 20.41
CA TRP A 551 -22.85 -19.66 20.97
C TRP A 551 -22.41 -18.61 22.01
N GLN A 552 -23.20 -17.54 22.14
CA GLN A 552 -22.83 -16.45 23.04
C GLN A 552 -24.02 -15.61 23.44
N GLY A 553 -23.91 -15.00 24.66
CA GLY A 553 -24.85 -14.00 25.15
C GLY A 553 -24.65 -12.63 24.49
N ALA A 554 -25.52 -11.68 24.81
CA ALA A 554 -25.58 -10.34 24.22
C ALA A 554 -24.31 -9.52 24.35
N ASP A 555 -23.54 -9.71 25.43
CA ASP A 555 -22.44 -8.82 25.82
C ASP A 555 -21.10 -9.10 25.15
N ALA A 556 -21.01 -10.16 24.38
CA ALA A 556 -19.73 -10.64 23.86
C ALA A 556 -19.51 -10.41 22.36
N ASN A 557 -20.36 -9.61 21.70
CA ASN A 557 -20.14 -9.29 20.30
C ASN A 557 -19.16 -8.14 20.12
N HIS A 558 -17.97 -8.46 19.60
CA HIS A 558 -16.96 -7.48 19.22
C HIS A 558 -17.14 -6.97 17.78
N ASN A 559 -18.03 -7.59 17.02
CA ASN A 559 -18.20 -7.36 15.60
C ASN A 559 -19.46 -6.53 15.33
N PRO A 560 -19.40 -5.42 14.61
CA PRO A 560 -20.56 -4.58 14.31
C PRO A 560 -21.59 -5.34 13.47
N VAL A 561 -22.85 -5.26 13.86
CA VAL A 561 -23.98 -5.79 13.10
C VAL A 561 -24.27 -4.85 11.95
N THR A 562 -24.20 -5.36 10.71
CA THR A 562 -24.44 -4.59 9.49
C THR A 562 -25.91 -4.63 9.05
N ALA A 563 -26.62 -5.69 9.38
CA ALA A 563 -28.04 -5.85 9.07
C ALA A 563 -28.72 -6.83 10.05
N GLY A 564 -29.99 -6.61 10.32
CA GLY A 564 -30.79 -7.49 11.19
C GLY A 564 -30.74 -7.11 12.68
N SER A 565 -31.04 -8.06 13.55
CA SER A 565 -31.17 -7.87 15.01
C SER A 565 -30.14 -8.69 15.79
N TRP A 566 -29.58 -8.12 16.84
CA TRP A 566 -28.66 -8.76 17.78
C TRP A 566 -29.20 -8.61 19.21
N PRO A 567 -29.07 -9.60 20.09
CA PRO A 567 -28.56 -10.96 19.89
C PRO A 567 -29.56 -11.88 19.18
N PRO A 568 -29.10 -13.01 18.56
CA PRO A 568 -29.99 -14.01 17.99
C PRO A 568 -30.81 -14.71 19.09
N LYS A 569 -32.06 -15.03 18.80
CA LYS A 569 -32.98 -15.76 19.69
C LYS A 569 -32.93 -17.28 19.43
N PRO A 570 -33.46 -18.13 20.30
CA PRO A 570 -33.57 -19.57 20.05
C PRO A 570 -34.12 -19.88 18.65
N GLY A 571 -33.42 -20.71 17.88
CA GLY A 571 -33.73 -21.04 16.49
C GLY A 571 -33.18 -20.02 15.45
N GLU A 572 -32.44 -19.01 15.89
CA GLU A 572 -31.85 -17.99 15.05
C GLU A 572 -30.31 -18.11 15.03
N VAL A 573 -29.69 -17.53 14.02
CA VAL A 573 -28.23 -17.47 13.90
C VAL A 573 -27.77 -16.16 13.30
N SER A 574 -26.66 -15.66 13.81
CA SER A 574 -25.97 -14.51 13.24
C SER A 574 -24.80 -14.98 12.36
N VAL A 575 -24.72 -14.43 11.13
CA VAL A 575 -23.78 -14.85 10.10
C VAL A 575 -22.79 -13.74 9.79
N GLU A 576 -21.57 -14.13 9.42
CA GLU A 576 -20.57 -13.20 8.91
C GLU A 576 -20.95 -12.68 7.53
N ALA A 577 -20.85 -11.37 7.32
CA ALA A 577 -21.40 -10.68 6.14
C ALA A 577 -20.73 -11.09 4.82
N GLU A 578 -19.41 -11.31 4.79
CA GLU A 578 -18.72 -11.73 3.57
C GLU A 578 -19.03 -13.19 3.20
N LEU A 579 -19.12 -14.08 4.20
CA LEU A 579 -19.59 -15.44 3.98
C LEU A 579 -21.02 -15.44 3.47
N ALA A 580 -21.91 -14.65 4.07
CA ALA A 580 -23.30 -14.52 3.64
C ALA A 580 -23.38 -14.05 2.18
N LYS A 581 -22.56 -13.09 1.78
CA LYS A 581 -22.47 -12.60 0.39
C LYS A 581 -21.96 -13.67 -0.56
N ARG A 582 -20.92 -14.43 -0.22
CA ARG A 582 -20.38 -15.53 -1.03
C ARG A 582 -21.40 -16.65 -1.22
N LEU A 583 -22.07 -17.02 -0.15
CA LEU A 583 -23.11 -18.06 -0.15
C LEU A 583 -24.50 -17.56 -0.59
N LYS A 584 -24.62 -16.25 -0.90
CA LYS A 584 -25.87 -15.57 -1.28
C LYS A 584 -26.97 -15.68 -0.22
N LEU A 585 -26.58 -15.77 1.06
CA LEU A 585 -27.51 -15.83 2.20
C LEU A 585 -28.12 -14.46 2.45
N LYS A 586 -29.42 -14.45 2.74
CA LYS A 586 -30.20 -13.26 3.10
C LYS A 586 -30.78 -13.41 4.49
N LEU A 587 -31.16 -12.29 5.09
CA LEU A 587 -31.96 -12.32 6.32
C LEU A 587 -33.26 -13.10 6.10
N GLY A 588 -33.52 -14.06 6.98
CA GLY A 588 -34.68 -14.93 6.91
C GLY A 588 -34.42 -16.30 6.29
N ASP A 589 -33.27 -16.53 5.66
CA ASP A 589 -32.90 -17.84 5.11
C ASP A 589 -32.68 -18.86 6.22
N SER A 590 -32.96 -20.12 5.94
CA SER A 590 -32.72 -21.25 6.82
C SER A 590 -31.42 -21.95 6.47
N VAL A 591 -30.57 -22.19 7.45
CA VAL A 591 -29.30 -22.92 7.29
C VAL A 591 -29.36 -24.19 8.15
N THR A 592 -28.97 -25.33 7.56
CA THR A 592 -28.96 -26.62 8.24
C THR A 592 -27.54 -27.15 8.35
N PHE A 593 -27.15 -27.50 9.54
CA PHE A 593 -25.86 -28.05 9.86
C PHE A 593 -25.94 -29.52 10.25
N MET A 594 -25.01 -30.29 9.76
CA MET A 594 -24.75 -31.66 10.21
C MET A 594 -23.76 -31.60 11.37
N GLY A 595 -24.23 -31.87 12.55
CA GLY A 595 -23.41 -32.01 13.75
C GLY A 595 -22.96 -33.46 13.98
N ASP A 596 -22.10 -33.68 14.99
CA ASP A 596 -21.61 -35.02 15.30
C ASP A 596 -22.71 -35.93 15.90
N THR A 597 -23.66 -35.37 16.61
CA THR A 597 -24.75 -36.13 17.23
C THR A 597 -26.07 -36.04 16.48
N GLN A 598 -26.45 -34.87 16.02
CA GLN A 598 -27.70 -34.63 15.32
C GLN A 598 -27.60 -33.41 14.42
N ASP A 599 -28.43 -33.40 13.39
CA ASP A 599 -28.57 -32.21 12.53
C ASP A 599 -29.42 -31.14 13.23
N PHE A 600 -29.08 -29.90 12.99
CA PHE A 600 -29.81 -28.76 13.52
C PHE A 600 -29.91 -27.63 12.49
N SER A 601 -30.99 -26.87 12.58
CA SER A 601 -31.28 -25.79 11.65
C SER A 601 -31.51 -24.49 12.41
N ALA A 602 -31.15 -23.38 11.78
CA ALA A 602 -31.40 -22.06 12.32
C ALA A 602 -31.71 -21.05 11.20
N LYS A 603 -32.43 -19.99 11.55
CA LYS A 603 -32.78 -18.90 10.66
C LYS A 603 -31.79 -17.74 10.77
N VAL A 604 -31.30 -17.25 9.64
CA VAL A 604 -30.40 -16.10 9.61
C VAL A 604 -31.17 -14.82 9.96
N THR A 605 -30.84 -14.19 11.09
CA THR A 605 -31.53 -12.97 11.57
C THR A 605 -30.62 -11.77 11.68
N SER A 606 -29.30 -11.96 11.62
CA SER A 606 -28.36 -10.84 11.58
C SER A 606 -27.12 -11.15 10.75
N LEU A 607 -26.56 -10.10 10.16
CA LEU A 607 -25.28 -10.14 9.46
C LEU A 607 -24.27 -9.26 10.23
N ARG A 608 -23.07 -9.79 10.46
CA ARG A 608 -21.99 -9.11 11.21
C ARG A 608 -20.77 -8.90 10.31
N LYS A 609 -20.15 -7.76 10.44
CA LYS A 609 -18.84 -7.54 9.84
C LYS A 609 -17.77 -8.05 10.80
N VAL A 610 -17.10 -9.14 10.42
CA VAL A 610 -16.04 -9.76 11.23
C VAL A 610 -14.69 -9.24 10.76
N ASP A 611 -13.90 -8.78 11.71
CA ASP A 611 -12.51 -8.42 11.47
C ASP A 611 -11.62 -9.65 11.74
N TRP A 612 -11.32 -10.41 10.70
CA TRP A 612 -10.45 -11.59 10.78
C TRP A 612 -8.97 -11.22 11.02
N GLU A 613 -8.62 -9.95 10.87
CA GLU A 613 -7.27 -9.44 11.11
C GLU A 613 -7.02 -9.14 12.60
N SER A 614 -8.08 -9.07 13.41
CA SER A 614 -8.06 -8.74 14.86
C SER A 614 -7.60 -9.92 15.67
N LEU A 615 -6.80 -10.73 15.58
CA LEU A 615 -6.26 -11.82 16.45
C LEU A 615 -7.15 -12.21 17.67
N ARG A 616 -8.44 -11.95 17.57
CA ARG A 616 -9.47 -12.35 18.55
C ARG A 616 -10.18 -13.59 18.01
N PRO A 617 -10.72 -14.45 18.89
CA PRO A 617 -11.58 -15.54 18.47
C PRO A 617 -12.76 -15.00 17.65
N ASN A 618 -12.83 -15.36 16.39
CA ASN A 618 -13.89 -14.97 15.45
C ASN A 618 -14.53 -16.21 14.84
N PHE A 619 -15.82 -16.10 14.56
CA PHE A 619 -16.63 -17.21 14.08
C PHE A 619 -17.54 -16.77 12.92
N PHE A 620 -17.73 -17.65 11.95
CA PHE A 620 -18.66 -17.40 10.83
C PHE A 620 -20.10 -17.36 11.32
N PHE A 621 -20.47 -18.25 12.24
CA PHE A 621 -21.81 -18.38 12.76
C PHE A 621 -21.78 -18.27 14.29
N ILE A 622 -22.70 -17.44 14.83
CA ILE A 622 -22.91 -17.32 16.27
C ILE A 622 -24.39 -17.62 16.58
N PHE A 623 -24.57 -18.58 17.45
CA PHE A 623 -25.88 -19.03 17.93
C PHE A 623 -26.23 -18.40 19.28
N PRO A 624 -27.47 -18.38 19.69
CA PRO A 624 -27.85 -18.01 21.02
C PRO A 624 -27.39 -19.09 22.04
N GLN A 625 -27.24 -18.69 23.28
CA GLN A 625 -26.89 -19.61 24.37
C GLN A 625 -27.90 -20.77 24.45
N GLY A 626 -27.39 -21.97 24.62
CA GLY A 626 -28.21 -23.18 24.72
C GLY A 626 -28.66 -23.78 23.37
N ALA A 627 -28.47 -23.11 22.27
CA ALA A 627 -28.90 -23.62 20.94
C ALA A 627 -28.08 -24.81 20.43
N LEU A 628 -26.87 -25.00 20.92
CA LEU A 628 -25.98 -26.10 20.56
C LEU A 628 -25.79 -27.12 21.71
N ASP A 629 -26.67 -27.09 22.70
CA ASP A 629 -26.67 -28.08 23.75
C ASP A 629 -26.98 -29.48 23.18
N GLY A 630 -26.25 -30.47 23.62
CA GLY A 630 -26.35 -31.85 23.09
C GLY A 630 -25.35 -32.17 21.96
N GLN A 631 -24.61 -31.19 21.45
CA GLN A 631 -23.44 -31.40 20.57
C GLN A 631 -22.17 -31.49 21.41
N PRO A 632 -21.16 -32.30 20.99
CA PRO A 632 -19.84 -32.27 21.62
C PRO A 632 -19.25 -30.87 21.58
N GLN A 633 -18.88 -30.34 22.74
CA GLN A 633 -18.34 -29.00 22.88
C GLN A 633 -16.90 -29.03 23.34
N SER A 634 -16.06 -28.19 22.76
CA SER A 634 -14.76 -27.83 23.30
C SER A 634 -14.70 -26.33 23.55
N TRP A 635 -13.86 -25.88 24.46
CA TRP A 635 -13.73 -24.49 24.78
C TRP A 635 -12.38 -23.94 24.38
N LEU A 636 -12.37 -22.66 24.04
CA LEU A 636 -11.19 -21.89 23.62
C LEU A 636 -11.11 -20.62 24.49
N THR A 637 -9.91 -20.29 24.93
CA THR A 637 -9.60 -18.98 25.50
C THR A 637 -8.25 -18.49 25.03
N SER A 638 -7.98 -17.22 25.21
CA SER A 638 -6.67 -16.63 24.93
C SER A 638 -6.20 -15.77 26.08
N PHE A 639 -4.88 -15.69 26.23
CA PHE A 639 -4.26 -14.89 27.29
C PHE A 639 -2.89 -14.39 26.84
N ARG A 640 -2.38 -13.41 27.58
CA ARG A 640 -1.03 -12.90 27.37
C ARG A 640 -0.12 -13.35 28.52
N TRP A 641 1.04 -13.91 28.14
CA TRP A 641 2.07 -14.33 29.08
C TRP A 641 3.46 -13.94 28.60
N GLN A 642 4.30 -13.39 29.50
CA GLN A 642 5.64 -12.92 29.17
C GLN A 642 6.73 -13.46 30.12
N ASN A 643 6.35 -14.10 31.20
CA ASN A 643 7.26 -14.44 32.33
C ASN A 643 7.84 -15.87 32.25
N GLY A 644 8.41 -16.26 31.10
CA GLY A 644 9.09 -17.56 30.94
C GLY A 644 8.14 -18.77 30.83
N ASN A 645 8.72 -19.94 30.56
CA ASN A 645 7.97 -21.13 30.19
C ASN A 645 7.50 -22.02 31.37
N GLY A 646 7.83 -21.67 32.59
CA GLY A 646 7.54 -22.52 33.75
C GLY A 646 6.05 -22.78 33.98
N MET A 647 5.23 -21.74 33.98
CA MET A 647 3.76 -21.83 34.12
C MET A 647 3.14 -22.60 32.94
N LEU A 648 3.60 -22.33 31.70
CA LEU A 648 3.10 -23.01 30.51
C LEU A 648 3.40 -24.52 30.51
N THR A 649 4.58 -24.90 31.01
CA THR A 649 4.95 -26.30 31.19
C THR A 649 4.11 -26.97 32.28
N GLN A 650 3.84 -26.28 33.38
CA GLN A 650 2.98 -26.76 34.44
C GLN A 650 1.54 -26.94 33.96
N LEU A 651 1.00 -25.95 33.23
CA LEU A 651 -0.32 -26.00 32.59
C LEU A 651 -0.46 -27.25 31.69
N ASN A 652 0.52 -27.48 30.82
CA ASN A 652 0.51 -28.65 29.95
C ASN A 652 0.60 -30.01 30.69
N ARG A 653 1.27 -30.05 31.83
CA ARG A 653 1.36 -31.27 32.63
C ARG A 653 0.08 -31.56 33.40
N GLU A 654 -0.56 -30.51 33.92
CA GLU A 654 -1.81 -30.61 34.67
C GLU A 654 -3.00 -30.88 33.78
N PHE A 655 -3.00 -30.30 32.57
CA PHE A 655 -4.07 -30.45 31.58
C PHE A 655 -3.53 -30.96 30.24
N PRO A 656 -3.13 -32.21 30.12
CA PRO A 656 -2.46 -32.75 28.94
C PRO A 656 -3.35 -32.82 27.69
N THR A 657 -4.67 -32.80 27.84
CA THR A 657 -5.65 -32.78 26.75
C THR A 657 -5.83 -31.41 26.12
N ILE A 658 -5.44 -30.34 26.79
CA ILE A 658 -5.56 -28.99 26.31
C ILE A 658 -4.40 -28.64 25.39
N SER A 659 -4.73 -28.10 24.24
CA SER A 659 -3.73 -27.63 23.28
C SER A 659 -3.36 -26.17 23.54
N LEU A 660 -2.11 -25.94 23.95
CA LEU A 660 -1.55 -24.59 24.07
C LEU A 660 -0.92 -24.21 22.73
N LEU A 661 -1.40 -23.13 22.15
CA LEU A 661 -0.88 -22.55 20.92
C LEU A 661 -0.11 -21.26 21.22
N ASP A 662 1.19 -21.25 20.94
CA ASP A 662 2.04 -20.06 21.02
C ASP A 662 2.02 -19.34 19.67
N ILE A 663 1.38 -18.19 19.62
CA ILE A 663 1.39 -17.32 18.44
C ILE A 663 2.35 -16.13 18.58
N GLY A 664 3.02 -16.02 19.75
CA GLY A 664 3.90 -14.89 20.04
C GLY A 664 5.06 -14.78 19.05
N ALA A 665 5.66 -15.89 18.64
CA ALA A 665 6.73 -15.92 17.64
C ALA A 665 6.23 -15.44 16.27
N ILE A 666 5.05 -15.90 15.86
CA ILE A 666 4.42 -15.50 14.59
C ILE A 666 4.03 -14.02 14.63
N LEU A 667 3.41 -13.56 15.72
CA LEU A 667 3.07 -12.16 15.93
C LEU A 667 4.29 -11.25 15.85
N LYS A 668 5.39 -11.68 16.47
CA LYS A 668 6.66 -10.96 16.42
C LYS A 668 7.19 -10.87 14.99
N GLN A 669 7.15 -11.94 14.24
CA GLN A 669 7.58 -11.98 12.84
C GLN A 669 6.70 -11.09 11.95
N VAL A 670 5.37 -11.22 12.05
CA VAL A 670 4.42 -10.37 11.32
C VAL A 670 4.58 -8.92 11.71
N GLY A 671 4.72 -8.63 13.02
CA GLY A 671 4.96 -7.28 13.53
C GLY A 671 6.25 -6.67 12.97
N GLN A 672 7.34 -7.43 12.89
CA GLN A 672 8.59 -6.98 12.29
C GLN A 672 8.43 -6.63 10.81
N VAL A 673 7.73 -7.46 10.03
CA VAL A 673 7.43 -7.17 8.62
C VAL A 673 6.60 -5.90 8.48
N LEU A 674 5.54 -5.76 9.27
CA LEU A 674 4.68 -4.57 9.25
C LEU A 674 5.45 -3.31 9.66
N GLU A 675 6.31 -3.40 10.67
CA GLU A 675 7.15 -2.28 11.09
C GLU A 675 8.13 -1.86 9.99
N GLN A 676 8.77 -2.82 9.31
CA GLN A 676 9.66 -2.53 8.18
C GLN A 676 8.92 -1.84 7.04
N VAL A 677 7.76 -2.36 6.64
CA VAL A 677 6.92 -1.76 5.61
C VAL A 677 6.48 -0.36 6.02
N SER A 678 6.03 -0.18 7.25
CA SER A 678 5.61 1.10 7.81
C SER A 678 6.71 2.15 7.72
N ARG A 679 7.92 1.82 8.17
CA ARG A 679 9.07 2.73 8.12
C ARG A 679 9.50 3.06 6.70
N ALA A 680 9.43 2.10 5.82
CA ALA A 680 9.69 2.31 4.40
C ALA A 680 8.68 3.29 3.78
N LEU A 681 7.40 3.14 4.10
CA LEU A 681 6.36 4.09 3.67
C LEU A 681 6.58 5.49 4.26
N GLU A 682 7.04 5.60 5.52
CA GLU A 682 7.40 6.90 6.13
C GLU A 682 8.47 7.63 5.34
N VAL A 683 9.52 6.93 4.95
CA VAL A 683 10.61 7.51 4.16
C VAL A 683 10.12 7.95 2.79
N MET A 684 9.27 7.15 2.14
CA MET A 684 8.65 7.52 0.87
C MET A 684 7.82 8.80 0.99
N VAL A 685 7.01 8.92 2.04
CA VAL A 685 6.22 10.13 2.31
C VAL A 685 7.09 11.34 2.53
N VAL A 686 8.16 11.21 3.33
CA VAL A 686 9.13 12.29 3.55
C VAL A 686 9.76 12.73 2.23
N LEU A 687 10.17 11.79 1.38
CA LEU A 687 10.75 12.10 0.07
C LEU A 687 9.74 12.85 -0.81
N VAL A 688 8.53 12.32 -0.97
CA VAL A 688 7.49 12.94 -1.81
C VAL A 688 7.13 14.33 -1.27
N THR A 689 7.04 14.48 0.06
CA THR A 689 6.79 15.76 0.69
C THR A 689 7.91 16.76 0.41
N LEU A 690 9.16 16.34 0.55
CA LEU A 690 10.33 17.17 0.23
C LEU A 690 10.30 17.60 -1.25
N CYS A 691 10.06 16.66 -2.15
CA CYS A 691 9.92 16.94 -3.57
C CYS A 691 8.77 17.90 -3.86
N GLY A 692 7.61 17.70 -3.24
CA GLY A 692 6.46 18.58 -3.38
C GLY A 692 6.76 20.01 -2.92
N VAL A 693 7.42 20.17 -1.77
CA VAL A 693 7.84 21.48 -1.26
C VAL A 693 8.84 22.16 -2.20
N LEU A 694 9.83 21.44 -2.70
CA LEU A 694 10.81 21.99 -3.64
C LEU A 694 10.16 22.42 -4.97
N LEU A 695 9.22 21.63 -5.48
CA LEU A 695 8.46 21.98 -6.69
C LEU A 695 7.55 23.17 -6.45
N LEU A 696 6.95 23.28 -5.27
CA LEU A 696 6.15 24.42 -4.85
C LEU A 696 7.00 25.69 -4.75
N LEU A 697 8.21 25.60 -4.21
CA LEU A 697 9.18 26.72 -4.22
C LEU A 697 9.54 27.16 -5.65
N ALA A 698 9.75 26.22 -6.56
CA ALA A 698 10.00 26.56 -7.96
C ALA A 698 8.81 27.30 -8.60
N GLN A 699 7.58 26.86 -8.32
CA GLN A 699 6.36 27.53 -8.79
C GLN A 699 6.24 28.96 -8.24
N VAL A 700 6.47 29.15 -6.93
CA VAL A 700 6.49 30.48 -6.30
C VAL A 700 7.55 31.37 -6.92
N GLN A 701 8.74 30.84 -7.20
CA GLN A 701 9.82 31.58 -7.83
C GLN A 701 9.47 32.08 -9.24
N VAL A 702 8.79 31.24 -10.03
CA VAL A 702 8.26 31.66 -11.34
C VAL A 702 7.23 32.78 -11.18
N GLY A 703 6.30 32.62 -10.27
CA GLY A 703 5.30 33.64 -9.95
C GLY A 703 5.91 34.99 -9.49
N MET A 704 6.96 34.95 -8.67
CA MET A 704 7.65 36.16 -8.20
C MET A 704 8.33 36.96 -9.32
N ARG A 705 8.85 36.29 -10.35
CA ARG A 705 9.47 37.02 -11.47
C ARG A 705 8.45 37.78 -12.30
N GLN A 706 7.27 37.26 -12.50
CA GLN A 706 6.18 37.99 -13.17
C GLN A 706 5.82 39.26 -12.38
N ARG A 707 5.99 39.22 -11.05
CA ARG A 707 5.69 40.35 -10.14
C ARG A 707 6.79 41.41 -10.07
N HIS A 708 8.00 41.08 -10.45
CA HIS A 708 9.14 41.99 -10.33
C HIS A 708 8.93 43.30 -11.08
N GLN A 709 8.40 43.25 -12.31
CA GLN A 709 8.13 44.47 -13.09
C GLN A 709 7.11 45.37 -12.43
N GLU A 710 6.05 44.82 -11.85
CA GLU A 710 5.01 45.61 -11.15
C GLU A 710 5.56 46.22 -9.85
N LEU A 711 6.41 45.48 -9.12
CA LEU A 711 7.04 45.97 -7.90
C LEU A 711 7.97 47.16 -8.18
N VAL A 712 8.64 47.14 -9.31
CA VAL A 712 9.46 48.28 -9.77
C VAL A 712 8.58 49.49 -10.01
N VAL A 713 7.43 49.31 -10.71
CA VAL A 713 6.49 50.43 -10.96
C VAL A 713 5.92 50.99 -9.65
N TYR A 714 5.51 50.15 -8.70
CA TYR A 714 5.04 50.67 -7.39
C TYR A 714 6.13 51.39 -6.63
N ARG A 715 7.39 50.97 -6.78
CA ARG A 715 8.50 51.65 -6.10
C ARG A 715 8.84 52.99 -6.74
N THR A 716 8.72 53.11 -8.06
CA THR A 716 8.90 54.40 -8.76
C THR A 716 7.78 55.39 -8.41
N LEU A 717 6.58 54.87 -8.09
CA LEU A 717 5.46 55.66 -7.59
C LEU A 717 5.56 56.00 -6.08
N GLY A 718 6.70 55.70 -5.42
CA GLY A 718 6.95 56.08 -4.03
C GLY A 718 6.53 55.02 -2.98
N ALA A 719 6.14 53.82 -3.37
CA ALA A 719 5.76 52.78 -2.41
C ALA A 719 6.95 52.32 -1.55
N GLY A 720 6.79 52.42 -0.22
CA GLY A 720 7.79 52.00 0.74
C GLY A 720 8.04 50.46 0.75
N LYS A 721 9.26 50.04 1.12
CA LYS A 721 9.62 48.62 1.21
C LYS A 721 8.67 47.78 2.09
N ARG A 722 8.15 48.40 3.19
CA ARG A 722 7.22 47.70 4.11
C ARG A 722 5.88 47.44 3.44
N LEU A 723 5.34 48.39 2.69
CA LEU A 723 4.09 48.26 1.96
C LEU A 723 4.19 47.16 0.90
N LEU A 724 5.28 47.13 0.11
CA LEU A 724 5.49 46.14 -0.91
C LEU A 724 5.62 44.70 -0.33
N ARG A 725 6.33 44.59 0.78
CA ARG A 725 6.48 43.29 1.50
C ARG A 725 5.15 42.80 2.05
N THR A 726 4.39 43.64 2.72
CA THR A 726 3.08 43.29 3.28
C THR A 726 2.08 42.94 2.17
N THR A 727 2.09 43.65 1.06
CA THR A 727 1.26 43.34 -0.11
C THR A 727 1.55 41.94 -0.67
N LEU A 728 2.85 41.60 -0.82
CA LEU A 728 3.26 40.28 -1.26
C LEU A 728 2.82 39.18 -0.28
N TRP A 729 2.99 39.40 1.01
CA TRP A 729 2.56 38.47 2.04
C TRP A 729 1.06 38.22 1.99
N CYS A 730 0.25 39.31 1.92
CA CYS A 730 -1.19 39.20 1.79
C CYS A 730 -1.61 38.46 0.53
N GLU A 731 -0.94 38.70 -0.60
CA GLU A 731 -1.24 38.06 -1.88
C GLU A 731 -0.98 36.53 -1.81
N PHE A 732 0.20 36.13 -1.34
CA PHE A 732 0.53 34.71 -1.22
C PHE A 732 -0.26 34.01 -0.12
N ALA A 733 -0.59 34.71 0.98
CA ALA A 733 -1.46 34.18 2.01
C ALA A 733 -2.87 33.90 1.47
N LEU A 734 -3.44 34.82 0.70
CA LEU A 734 -4.74 34.64 0.05
C LEU A 734 -4.70 33.48 -0.96
N LEU A 735 -3.68 33.44 -1.83
CA LEU A 735 -3.52 32.35 -2.77
C LEU A 735 -3.38 31.01 -2.04
N GLY A 736 -2.61 30.96 -0.96
CA GLY A 736 -2.42 29.76 -0.17
C GLY A 736 -3.68 29.30 0.54
N LEU A 737 -4.43 30.23 1.13
CA LEU A 737 -5.69 29.95 1.81
C LEU A 737 -6.72 29.37 0.83
N VAL A 738 -6.89 30.00 -0.32
CA VAL A 738 -7.85 29.53 -1.34
C VAL A 738 -7.40 28.22 -1.97
N SER A 739 -6.11 28.11 -2.30
CA SER A 739 -5.56 26.87 -2.84
C SER A 739 -5.70 25.70 -1.87
N GLY A 740 -5.47 25.95 -0.58
CA GLY A 740 -5.65 24.97 0.48
C GLY A 740 -7.10 24.54 0.66
N LEU A 741 -8.05 25.47 0.58
CA LEU A 741 -9.48 25.16 0.67
C LEU A 741 -9.94 24.31 -0.52
N VAL A 742 -9.56 24.70 -1.73
CA VAL A 742 -9.87 23.94 -2.95
C VAL A 742 -9.21 22.56 -2.91
N ALA A 743 -7.97 22.51 -2.41
CA ALA A 743 -7.24 21.24 -2.24
C ALA A 743 -7.93 20.33 -1.22
N ALA A 744 -8.48 20.87 -0.13
CA ALA A 744 -9.21 20.10 0.87
C ALA A 744 -10.43 19.41 0.26
N ILE A 745 -11.23 20.14 -0.52
CA ILE A 745 -12.40 19.56 -1.22
C ILE A 745 -11.96 18.48 -2.20
N GLY A 746 -10.93 18.75 -2.99
CA GLY A 746 -10.39 17.77 -3.95
C GLY A 746 -9.81 16.52 -3.28
N ALA A 747 -9.07 16.71 -2.18
CA ALA A 747 -8.49 15.62 -1.40
C ALA A 747 -9.58 14.76 -0.75
N GLU A 748 -10.59 15.35 -0.12
CA GLU A 748 -11.68 14.63 0.52
C GLU A 748 -12.43 13.74 -0.48
N THR A 749 -12.77 14.30 -1.67
CA THR A 749 -13.45 13.51 -2.72
C THR A 749 -12.60 12.36 -3.25
N ALA A 750 -11.31 12.58 -3.46
CA ALA A 750 -10.40 11.54 -3.93
C ALA A 750 -10.13 10.48 -2.84
N LEU A 751 -9.96 10.91 -1.58
CA LEU A 751 -9.78 10.01 -0.45
C LEU A 751 -11.00 9.13 -0.20
N ALA A 752 -12.22 9.67 -0.33
CA ALA A 752 -13.45 8.89 -0.22
C ALA A 752 -13.46 7.71 -1.20
N VAL A 753 -13.06 7.93 -2.43
CA VAL A 753 -12.97 6.87 -3.45
C VAL A 753 -11.80 5.91 -3.18
N LEU A 754 -10.62 6.42 -2.84
CA LEU A 754 -9.44 5.61 -2.57
C LEU A 754 -9.64 4.71 -1.35
N GLN A 755 -10.12 5.27 -0.23
CA GLN A 755 -10.35 4.51 0.99
C GLN A 755 -11.38 3.40 0.77
N THR A 756 -12.53 3.71 0.13
CA THR A 756 -13.63 2.74 -0.01
C THR A 756 -13.45 1.72 -1.13
N LYS A 757 -12.76 2.06 -2.24
CA LYS A 757 -12.69 1.22 -3.44
C LYS A 757 -11.34 0.58 -3.70
N VAL A 758 -10.27 1.14 -3.15
CA VAL A 758 -8.89 0.67 -3.38
C VAL A 758 -8.32 0.02 -2.13
N PHE A 759 -8.52 0.65 -0.97
CA PHE A 759 -7.94 0.19 0.30
C PHE A 759 -8.93 -0.58 1.18
N ASP A 760 -10.21 -0.67 0.81
CA ASP A 760 -11.29 -1.30 1.60
C ASP A 760 -11.41 -0.74 3.03
N PHE A 761 -11.21 0.58 3.16
CA PHE A 761 -11.38 1.27 4.42
C PHE A 761 -12.76 1.93 4.50
N PRO A 762 -13.40 1.98 5.67
CA PRO A 762 -14.54 2.86 5.86
C PRO A 762 -14.10 4.31 5.66
N TRP A 763 -14.88 5.05 4.86
CA TRP A 763 -14.63 6.47 4.71
C TRP A 763 -15.11 7.22 5.94
N GLU A 764 -14.22 7.98 6.54
CA GLU A 764 -14.51 8.90 7.65
C GLU A 764 -14.07 10.30 7.22
N PRO A 765 -14.99 11.28 7.18
CA PRO A 765 -14.62 12.65 6.80
C PRO A 765 -13.66 13.24 7.83
N ASP A 766 -12.50 13.70 7.37
CA ASP A 766 -11.50 14.32 8.23
C ASP A 766 -11.65 15.86 8.22
N TRP A 767 -12.43 16.37 9.19
CA TRP A 767 -12.62 17.82 9.37
C TRP A 767 -11.30 18.59 9.58
N ARG A 768 -10.25 17.91 10.02
CA ARG A 768 -8.91 18.51 10.23
C ARG A 768 -8.33 19.02 8.92
N LEU A 769 -8.57 18.33 7.80
CA LEU A 769 -8.12 18.76 6.48
C LEU A 769 -8.66 20.13 6.07
N TRP A 770 -9.90 20.42 6.44
CA TRP A 770 -10.56 21.70 6.11
C TRP A 770 -9.94 22.89 6.83
N VAL A 771 -9.24 22.66 7.93
CA VAL A 771 -8.56 23.71 8.70
C VAL A 771 -7.07 23.73 8.41
N THR A 772 -6.43 22.54 8.39
CA THR A 772 -4.97 22.44 8.26
C THR A 772 -4.48 22.82 6.87
N LEU A 773 -5.15 22.39 5.80
CA LEU A 773 -4.70 22.69 4.43
C LEU A 773 -4.75 24.19 4.09
N PRO A 774 -5.85 24.92 4.35
CA PRO A 774 -5.86 26.37 4.12
C PRO A 774 -4.83 27.12 4.96
N LEU A 775 -4.66 26.75 6.23
CA LEU A 775 -3.68 27.38 7.11
C LEU A 775 -2.24 27.08 6.68
N CYS A 776 -1.91 25.81 6.43
CA CYS A 776 -0.59 25.42 5.93
C CYS A 776 -0.30 26.09 4.58
N GLY A 777 -1.26 26.10 3.68
CA GLY A 777 -1.14 26.78 2.39
C GLY A 777 -0.85 28.27 2.54
N ALA A 778 -1.60 28.96 3.38
CA ALA A 778 -1.41 30.39 3.66
C ALA A 778 -0.02 30.65 4.26
N VAL A 779 0.39 29.87 5.26
CA VAL A 779 1.70 30.01 5.93
C VAL A 779 2.85 29.70 4.99
N LEU A 780 2.81 28.55 4.30
CA LEU A 780 3.88 28.12 3.40
C LEU A 780 4.08 29.09 2.24
N LEU A 781 2.99 29.45 1.55
CA LEU A 781 3.11 30.36 0.41
C LEU A 781 3.50 31.79 0.84
N SER A 782 2.97 32.29 1.95
CA SER A 782 3.37 33.60 2.46
C SER A 782 4.83 33.63 2.93
N ALA A 783 5.29 32.60 3.62
CA ALA A 783 6.69 32.45 4.03
C ALA A 783 7.64 32.39 2.82
N CYS A 784 7.34 31.52 1.85
CA CYS A 784 8.13 31.36 0.62
C CYS A 784 8.12 32.66 -0.21
N GLY A 785 6.93 33.25 -0.42
CA GLY A 785 6.77 34.51 -1.17
C GLY A 785 7.43 35.70 -0.46
N GLY A 786 7.31 35.77 0.86
CA GLY A 786 7.97 36.78 1.68
C GLY A 786 9.50 36.66 1.65
N TRP A 787 10.03 35.45 1.78
CA TRP A 787 11.48 35.19 1.73
C TRP A 787 12.09 35.54 0.36
N LEU A 788 11.47 35.10 -0.71
CA LEU A 788 11.87 35.43 -2.09
C LEU A 788 11.70 36.92 -2.37
N GLY A 789 10.60 37.55 -1.91
CA GLY A 789 10.35 38.98 -2.04
C GLY A 789 11.38 39.86 -1.34
N THR A 790 11.81 39.47 -0.13
CA THR A 790 12.85 40.19 0.59
C THR A 790 14.22 40.15 -0.10
N ARG A 791 14.55 39.02 -0.75
CA ARG A 791 15.78 38.88 -1.56
C ARG A 791 15.74 39.81 -2.79
N LEU A 792 14.61 39.89 -3.47
CA LEU A 792 14.41 40.77 -4.63
C LEU A 792 14.45 42.27 -4.25
N LEU A 793 13.88 42.63 -3.08
CA LEU A 793 13.87 43.99 -2.58
C LEU A 793 15.23 44.43 -2.01
N LYS A 794 16.12 43.53 -1.59
CA LYS A 794 17.46 43.84 -1.06
C LYS A 794 18.53 43.95 -2.14
N GLY A 795 18.31 43.41 -3.36
CA GLY A 795 19.33 43.39 -4.41
C GLY A 795 19.61 44.75 -5.02
N LYS A 796 20.88 45.17 -5.11
CA LYS A 796 21.37 46.27 -5.97
C LYS A 796 21.01 46.09 -7.45
N ALA A 797 20.39 44.99 -7.82
CA ALA A 797 19.95 44.63 -9.17
C ALA A 797 18.81 45.50 -9.72
N LEU A 798 18.09 46.25 -8.86
CA LEU A 798 17.03 47.15 -9.28
C LEU A 798 17.56 48.37 -10.05
N PHE A 799 18.77 48.81 -9.79
CA PHE A 799 19.41 49.94 -10.48
C PHE A 799 20.26 49.56 -11.69
N ARG A 800 20.74 48.31 -11.78
CA ARG A 800 21.57 47.87 -12.94
C ARG A 800 20.78 47.66 -14.24
N GLN A 801 19.48 47.46 -14.17
CA GLN A 801 18.66 47.25 -15.38
C GLN A 801 18.14 48.56 -16.01
N PHE A 802 18.29 49.70 -15.35
CA PHE A 802 18.02 51.00 -15.97
C PHE A 802 19.18 51.50 -16.83
N ASN A 803 20.38 50.93 -16.69
CA ASN A 803 21.57 51.28 -17.47
C ASN A 803 21.95 50.23 -18.55
N GLN A 804 21.09 49.27 -18.85
CA GLN A 804 21.14 48.38 -20.00
C GLN A 804 19.79 48.49 -20.75
#